data_b23dc3044b14a20915198b8c83a6fff7
#
_entry.id   b23dc3044b14a20915198b8c83a6fff7
#
_cell.length_a   1.000
_cell.length_b   1.000
_cell.length_c   1.000
_cell.angle_alpha   90.00
_cell.angle_beta   90.00
_cell.angle_gamma   90.00
#
_symmetry.space_group_name_H-M   'P 1'
#
loop_
_entity.id
_entity.type
_entity.pdbx_description
1 polymer ?
#
loop_
_entity_poly.entity_id
_entity_poly.type
_entity_poly.pdbx_seq_one_letter_code
_entity_poly.pdbx_strand_id
1 'polypeptide(L)'
;MKRYNPSEIEPKWQQIWANDARYRAVDFGDKPKYYITGMFPYPSGAGMHAGHFLEHSIVDTVARFRRALGYNVLYPMGWDSFGLPAENYAIKTGKSPKQTVPENIANFKNQLQRVGASIDWTREINTSDPAYYKWTQWIFTKLFERGLAYQKDSLQWWCPKDKTVLANEQVIDGKCWRCDSVVVKKPMKQWFFKITAYADELLAELPEMDWPDKIKIAQRNWIGKSEGAEVNFLIDCKPSDSLKFTPELAEKIKAGAKTNTIRLGAKNLAAGDVAELMMRDGDTVESFGYAKITNAQKLPLKKVPNNMPGHESYRDDNEKLADFQKFYGNDVTLDSVVAVYDFEYIPPITVFTTRPDTIFGATYLVLAPEHPLARMLADGDTQAAVNAYIDEAVKKTEIDRTNDTKEKTGVFTGGYAINPANGEKMPIWVADYVLGGYGTGAVMGVPAHDERDFAFAEKFELPVVEVIERPEDDTSAEQCYHGEGILVNSGAFDGTRSEDAREQIVAWLEQEGVGCAKTTYKMRDWLISRQRYWGAPIPIVHCPVDGAVAVPEYDLPVLLPDVDDFVPRGDGKSVLAAQEDWAHTTCPKCGGPAMRETDTMDGYACSSWYLLRYTDPHNDQCAWGTKQVNYWAPVDMYVGGDHATAHLLYVRFWTHVFRDLGLTEFAEPVKRLVYHGLIQAEDGRKMSKSLGNVVDPLDVIDQGYGADALRTFELFLGPITENSSWSSRGIAGVYRFLNRLWTLVQEYDESDKSAQVNLKKLDSLTHATIKKVTDDIYRLSFNTAIAALMEHVNDLYKLKTEGFSPAWRSALETLVQLVQPFAPHMAAELWRQLGHDSQLDFVDWPDFDDAKIMQDTMTIVVQVNGKVRAKLQVATGASEDKIKQLALSDESVKRYVVGEPKKVIYVKGKLISIVI
;
A
#
# COMPACT_ATOMS: atom_id res chain seq x y z
N MET A 1 9.98 -54.56 -2.83
CA MET A 1 9.39 -53.18 -2.90
C MET A 1 10.47 -52.11 -2.84
N LYS A 2 10.61 -51.26 -3.84
CA LYS A 2 11.47 -50.11 -3.76
C LYS A 2 10.80 -49.04 -2.90
N ARG A 3 11.53 -48.43 -1.97
CA ARG A 3 11.05 -47.27 -1.19
C ARG A 3 11.05 -46.04 -2.08
N TYR A 4 10.19 -45.07 -1.77
CA TYR A 4 10.24 -43.76 -2.40
C TYR A 4 11.62 -43.11 -2.19
N ASN A 5 12.28 -42.78 -3.30
CA ASN A 5 13.60 -42.16 -3.29
C ASN A 5 13.53 -40.79 -4.01
N PRO A 6 13.34 -39.68 -3.26
CA PRO A 6 13.23 -38.35 -3.84
C PRO A 6 14.44 -37.97 -4.71
N SER A 7 15.65 -38.33 -4.28
CA SER A 7 16.88 -37.97 -4.97
C SER A 7 17.05 -38.59 -6.37
N GLU A 8 16.33 -39.65 -6.68
CA GLU A 8 16.29 -40.25 -8.02
C GLU A 8 15.06 -39.79 -8.83
N ILE A 9 13.91 -39.67 -8.17
CA ILE A 9 12.62 -39.44 -8.83
C ILE A 9 12.44 -37.96 -9.17
N GLU A 10 12.72 -37.06 -8.23
CA GLU A 10 12.42 -35.64 -8.40
C GLU A 10 13.25 -35.00 -9.53
N PRO A 11 14.59 -35.17 -9.64
CA PRO A 11 15.35 -34.61 -10.75
C PRO A 11 14.90 -35.13 -12.13
N LYS A 12 14.50 -36.42 -12.21
CA LYS A 12 13.96 -37.00 -13.45
C LYS A 12 12.73 -36.22 -13.93
N TRP A 13 11.75 -35.97 -13.03
CA TRP A 13 10.52 -35.30 -13.39
C TRP A 13 10.73 -33.79 -13.63
N GLN A 14 11.58 -33.13 -12.88
CA GLN A 14 12.00 -31.75 -13.11
C GLN A 14 12.56 -31.56 -14.53
N GLN A 15 13.40 -32.49 -15.00
CA GLN A 15 13.93 -32.44 -16.36
C GLN A 15 12.85 -32.70 -17.42
N ILE A 16 11.90 -33.60 -17.17
CA ILE A 16 10.79 -33.86 -18.07
C ILE A 16 9.92 -32.61 -18.21
N TRP A 17 9.54 -31.98 -17.09
CA TRP A 17 8.68 -30.79 -17.08
C TRP A 17 9.38 -29.57 -17.70
N ALA A 18 10.67 -29.37 -17.48
CA ALA A 18 11.43 -28.28 -18.07
C ALA A 18 11.38 -28.30 -19.62
N ASN A 19 11.21 -29.48 -20.22
CA ASN A 19 11.15 -29.63 -21.67
C ASN A 19 9.72 -29.76 -22.21
N ASP A 20 8.70 -29.78 -21.36
CA ASP A 20 7.31 -29.98 -21.77
C ASP A 20 6.63 -28.63 -22.10
N ALA A 21 6.40 -28.38 -23.39
CA ALA A 21 5.78 -27.17 -23.89
C ALA A 21 4.35 -26.94 -23.39
N ARG A 22 3.67 -27.96 -22.84
CA ARG A 22 2.29 -27.81 -22.31
C ARG A 22 2.20 -26.96 -21.06
N TYR A 23 3.32 -26.72 -20.36
CA TYR A 23 3.36 -25.76 -19.24
C TYR A 23 3.39 -24.29 -19.69
N ARG A 24 3.62 -24.04 -20.99
CA ARG A 24 3.62 -22.70 -21.58
C ARG A 24 2.18 -22.23 -21.78
N ALA A 25 1.91 -21.02 -21.35
CA ALA A 25 0.63 -20.36 -21.59
C ALA A 25 0.47 -20.00 -23.07
N VAL A 26 -0.70 -20.29 -23.65
CA VAL A 26 -1.01 -20.05 -25.06
C VAL A 26 -1.90 -18.84 -25.18
N ASP A 27 -1.42 -17.80 -25.87
CA ASP A 27 -2.21 -16.61 -26.11
C ASP A 27 -3.39 -16.93 -27.03
N PHE A 28 -4.59 -16.49 -26.65
CA PHE A 28 -5.84 -16.69 -27.40
C PHE A 28 -6.19 -18.15 -27.69
N GLY A 29 -5.77 -19.07 -26.78
CA GLY A 29 -6.11 -20.49 -26.89
C GLY A 29 -7.61 -20.77 -26.64
N ASP A 30 -8.08 -21.94 -27.09
CA ASP A 30 -9.51 -22.39 -26.99
C ASP A 30 -9.93 -22.73 -25.56
N LYS A 31 -8.96 -23.02 -24.67
CA LYS A 31 -9.23 -23.35 -23.26
C LYS A 31 -9.52 -22.10 -22.44
N PRO A 32 -10.37 -22.16 -21.39
CA PRO A 32 -10.55 -21.05 -20.49
C PRO A 32 -9.21 -20.64 -19.86
N LYS A 33 -8.91 -19.34 -19.85
CA LYS A 33 -7.65 -18.83 -19.31
C LYS A 33 -7.71 -18.75 -17.78
N TYR A 34 -6.57 -18.93 -17.13
CA TYR A 34 -6.40 -18.65 -15.71
C TYR A 34 -5.02 -18.07 -15.46
N TYR A 35 -4.97 -16.81 -15.04
CA TYR A 35 -3.73 -16.12 -14.72
C TYR A 35 -3.53 -16.11 -13.21
N ILE A 36 -2.49 -16.80 -12.75
CA ILE A 36 -2.10 -16.88 -11.34
C ILE A 36 -0.63 -16.55 -11.17
N THR A 37 -0.33 -15.76 -10.15
CA THR A 37 1.05 -15.44 -9.78
C THR A 37 1.14 -15.03 -8.30
N GLY A 38 2.36 -14.96 -7.78
CA GLY A 38 2.68 -14.37 -6.50
C GLY A 38 3.53 -13.12 -6.67
N MET A 39 4.00 -12.56 -5.55
CA MET A 39 4.96 -11.48 -5.57
C MET A 39 6.31 -12.00 -6.10
N PHE A 40 6.87 -11.35 -7.10
CA PHE A 40 8.18 -11.76 -7.58
C PHE A 40 9.30 -11.37 -6.61
N PRO A 41 10.30 -12.24 -6.40
CA PRO A 41 11.28 -12.06 -5.35
C PRO A 41 12.36 -11.03 -5.70
N TYR A 42 12.93 -10.42 -4.63
CA TYR A 42 14.16 -9.64 -4.72
C TYR A 42 15.38 -10.57 -4.74
N PRO A 43 16.17 -10.65 -5.82
CA PRO A 43 17.39 -11.47 -5.86
C PRO A 43 18.53 -10.82 -5.07
N SER A 44 18.34 -10.55 -3.79
CA SER A 44 19.20 -9.76 -2.89
C SER A 44 19.91 -10.59 -1.85
N GLY A 45 20.46 -11.73 -2.22
CA GLY A 45 21.21 -12.57 -1.28
C GLY A 45 21.35 -14.01 -1.74
N ALA A 46 21.89 -14.87 -0.85
CA ALA A 46 22.29 -16.22 -1.22
C ALA A 46 21.16 -17.19 -1.59
N GLY A 47 19.90 -16.83 -1.49
CA GLY A 47 18.77 -17.70 -1.83
C GLY A 47 17.47 -17.32 -1.14
N MET A 48 16.38 -17.98 -1.53
CA MET A 48 15.09 -17.94 -0.88
C MET A 48 15.10 -18.81 0.39
N HIS A 49 14.24 -18.52 1.35
CA HIS A 49 14.01 -19.32 2.55
C HIS A 49 12.61 -19.94 2.54
N ALA A 50 12.33 -20.89 3.43
CA ALA A 50 11.07 -21.62 3.50
C ALA A 50 9.82 -20.70 3.45
N GLY A 51 9.86 -19.51 4.06
CA GLY A 51 8.74 -18.56 3.99
C GLY A 51 8.41 -18.06 2.58
N HIS A 52 9.39 -17.94 1.68
CA HIS A 52 9.15 -17.61 0.27
C HIS A 52 8.55 -18.80 -0.49
N PHE A 53 8.93 -20.03 -0.09
CA PHE A 53 8.44 -21.24 -0.75
C PHE A 53 6.98 -21.53 -0.48
N LEU A 54 6.46 -21.17 0.69
CA LEU A 54 5.02 -21.29 0.98
C LEU A 54 4.18 -20.58 -0.09
N GLU A 55 4.55 -19.34 -0.46
CA GLU A 55 3.85 -18.59 -1.50
C GLU A 55 3.85 -19.36 -2.83
N HIS A 56 5.02 -19.83 -3.28
CA HIS A 56 5.14 -20.59 -4.51
C HIS A 56 4.46 -21.96 -4.42
N SER A 57 4.46 -22.61 -3.26
CA SER A 57 3.73 -23.86 -3.03
C SER A 57 2.23 -23.68 -3.16
N ILE A 58 1.67 -22.56 -2.66
CA ILE A 58 0.26 -22.20 -2.82
C ILE A 58 -0.07 -21.96 -4.30
N VAL A 59 0.71 -21.09 -4.96
CA VAL A 59 0.49 -20.74 -6.38
C VAL A 59 0.57 -21.98 -7.27
N ASP A 60 1.60 -22.82 -7.10
CA ASP A 60 1.80 -24.00 -7.93
C ASP A 60 0.72 -25.08 -7.71
N THR A 61 0.29 -25.26 -6.45
CA THR A 61 -0.82 -26.18 -6.14
C THR A 61 -2.10 -25.79 -6.88
N VAL A 62 -2.47 -24.51 -6.87
CA VAL A 62 -3.63 -24.01 -7.60
C VAL A 62 -3.40 -24.09 -9.12
N ALA A 63 -2.21 -23.77 -9.61
CA ALA A 63 -1.88 -23.81 -11.03
C ALA A 63 -2.03 -25.24 -11.58
N ARG A 64 -1.52 -26.26 -10.87
CA ARG A 64 -1.66 -27.67 -11.24
C ARG A 64 -3.11 -28.13 -11.20
N PHE A 65 -3.83 -27.78 -10.14
CA PHE A 65 -5.27 -28.07 -10.03
C PHE A 65 -6.07 -27.45 -11.20
N ARG A 66 -5.78 -26.20 -11.57
CA ARG A 66 -6.45 -25.53 -12.70
C ARG A 66 -6.12 -26.18 -14.04
N ARG A 67 -4.87 -26.65 -14.25
CA ARG A 67 -4.52 -27.42 -15.46
C ARG A 67 -5.29 -28.72 -15.54
N ALA A 68 -5.41 -29.46 -14.43
CA ALA A 68 -6.23 -30.68 -14.36
C ALA A 68 -7.74 -30.40 -14.58
N LEU A 69 -8.23 -29.20 -14.34
CA LEU A 69 -9.57 -28.73 -14.69
C LEU A 69 -9.67 -28.24 -16.15
N GLY A 70 -8.63 -28.42 -16.96
CA GLY A 70 -8.62 -28.07 -18.37
C GLY A 70 -8.33 -26.61 -18.69
N TYR A 71 -7.89 -25.79 -17.75
CA TYR A 71 -7.54 -24.39 -17.99
C TYR A 71 -6.21 -24.23 -18.72
N ASN A 72 -6.10 -23.16 -19.51
CA ASN A 72 -4.85 -22.59 -20.00
C ASN A 72 -4.28 -21.64 -18.90
N VAL A 73 -3.24 -22.09 -18.23
CA VAL A 73 -2.73 -21.42 -17.02
C VAL A 73 -1.50 -20.61 -17.33
N LEU A 74 -1.56 -19.30 -17.09
CA LEU A 74 -0.40 -18.40 -17.05
C LEU A 74 0.14 -18.34 -15.62
N TYR A 75 1.28 -18.99 -15.37
CA TYR A 75 2.06 -18.90 -14.14
C TYR A 75 3.48 -18.45 -14.49
N PRO A 76 3.71 -17.13 -14.57
CA PRO A 76 5.01 -16.54 -14.92
C PRO A 76 5.90 -16.40 -13.71
N MET A 77 7.17 -16.01 -13.96
CA MET A 77 8.15 -15.63 -12.95
C MET A 77 8.98 -14.43 -13.40
N GLY A 78 9.42 -13.64 -12.42
CA GLY A 78 10.29 -12.50 -12.65
C GLY A 78 11.16 -12.18 -11.45
N TRP A 79 12.00 -11.16 -11.62
CA TRP A 79 12.99 -10.75 -10.64
C TRP A 79 12.92 -9.26 -10.42
N ASP A 80 12.58 -8.85 -9.19
CA ASP A 80 12.67 -7.44 -8.76
C ASP A 80 14.12 -7.13 -8.40
N SER A 81 14.90 -6.78 -9.42
CA SER A 81 16.35 -6.76 -9.35
C SER A 81 16.92 -5.38 -9.03
N PHE A 82 16.15 -4.30 -9.18
CA PHE A 82 16.58 -2.96 -8.84
C PHE A 82 16.32 -2.62 -7.36
N GLY A 83 16.99 -1.58 -6.88
CA GLY A 83 16.76 -0.97 -5.57
C GLY A 83 17.77 -1.38 -4.50
N LEU A 84 17.52 -0.87 -3.30
CA LEU A 84 18.37 -0.99 -2.12
C LEU A 84 18.79 -2.42 -1.74
N PRO A 85 17.90 -3.44 -1.81
CA PRO A 85 18.28 -4.78 -1.39
C PRO A 85 19.46 -5.36 -2.19
N ALA A 86 19.41 -5.25 -3.52
CA ALA A 86 20.45 -5.76 -4.41
C ALA A 86 21.75 -4.94 -4.30
N GLU A 87 21.64 -3.61 -4.23
CA GLU A 87 22.80 -2.73 -4.11
C GLU A 87 23.53 -2.90 -2.77
N ASN A 88 22.78 -3.00 -1.67
CA ASN A 88 23.38 -3.24 -0.35
C ASN A 88 24.07 -4.61 -0.26
N TYR A 89 23.51 -5.63 -0.94
CA TYR A 89 24.18 -6.93 -1.06
C TYR A 89 25.49 -6.83 -1.86
N ALA A 90 25.46 -6.10 -2.96
CA ALA A 90 26.65 -5.82 -3.79
C ALA A 90 27.73 -5.08 -3.00
N ILE A 91 27.36 -4.03 -2.25
CA ILE A 91 28.27 -3.30 -1.34
C ILE A 91 28.90 -4.25 -0.31
N LYS A 92 28.09 -5.10 0.31
CA LYS A 92 28.55 -6.07 1.32
C LYS A 92 29.52 -7.10 0.75
N THR A 93 29.34 -7.51 -0.49
CA THR A 93 30.17 -8.53 -1.15
C THR A 93 31.36 -7.93 -1.89
N GLY A 94 31.41 -6.61 -2.08
CA GLY A 94 32.46 -5.92 -2.86
C GLY A 94 32.38 -6.19 -4.36
N LYS A 95 31.26 -6.75 -4.87
CA LYS A 95 31.02 -7.02 -6.29
C LYS A 95 29.96 -6.06 -6.83
N SER A 96 30.06 -5.68 -8.11
CA SER A 96 29.05 -4.84 -8.77
C SER A 96 27.66 -5.49 -8.75
N PRO A 97 26.56 -4.71 -8.61
CA PRO A 97 25.19 -5.23 -8.77
C PRO A 97 24.96 -5.92 -10.12
N LYS A 98 25.61 -5.43 -11.20
CA LYS A 98 25.57 -6.08 -12.52
C LYS A 98 26.13 -7.52 -12.53
N GLN A 99 26.97 -7.87 -11.56
CA GLN A 99 27.52 -9.22 -11.39
C GLN A 99 26.70 -10.03 -10.39
N THR A 100 26.37 -9.46 -9.24
CA THR A 100 25.69 -10.18 -8.17
C THR A 100 24.24 -10.53 -8.48
N VAL A 101 23.53 -9.67 -9.21
CA VAL A 101 22.11 -9.91 -9.56
C VAL A 101 21.92 -11.13 -10.44
N PRO A 102 22.65 -11.32 -11.56
CA PRO A 102 22.56 -12.54 -12.36
C PRO A 102 22.94 -13.82 -11.59
N GLU A 103 23.98 -13.75 -10.73
CA GLU A 103 24.40 -14.88 -9.87
C GLU A 103 23.24 -15.30 -8.93
N ASN A 104 22.60 -14.31 -8.30
CA ASN A 104 21.48 -14.54 -7.38
C ASN A 104 20.23 -15.06 -8.11
N ILE A 105 19.90 -14.50 -9.28
CA ILE A 105 18.79 -14.96 -10.12
C ILE A 105 18.97 -16.43 -10.48
N ALA A 106 20.17 -16.82 -10.90
CA ALA A 106 20.47 -18.22 -11.25
C ALA A 106 20.24 -19.17 -10.07
N ASN A 107 20.62 -18.74 -8.85
CA ASN A 107 20.40 -19.54 -7.64
C ASN A 107 18.91 -19.64 -7.29
N PHE A 108 18.16 -18.53 -7.29
CA PHE A 108 16.73 -18.53 -7.02
C PHE A 108 15.95 -19.39 -8.04
N LYS A 109 16.31 -19.28 -9.32
CA LYS A 109 15.74 -20.09 -10.39
C LYS A 109 15.99 -21.57 -10.15
N ASN A 110 17.22 -21.95 -9.79
CA ASN A 110 17.56 -23.33 -9.44
C ASN A 110 16.71 -23.83 -8.25
N GLN A 111 16.54 -23.02 -7.19
CA GLN A 111 15.70 -23.38 -6.06
C GLN A 111 14.26 -23.67 -6.48
N LEU A 112 13.63 -22.79 -7.28
CA LEU A 112 12.27 -22.97 -7.79
C LEU A 112 12.13 -24.20 -8.71
N GLN A 113 13.13 -24.44 -9.53
CA GLN A 113 13.16 -25.64 -10.39
C GLN A 113 13.27 -26.91 -9.55
N ARG A 114 14.11 -26.92 -8.51
CA ARG A 114 14.30 -28.08 -7.60
C ARG A 114 13.07 -28.36 -6.75
N VAL A 115 12.25 -27.36 -6.41
CA VAL A 115 10.96 -27.55 -5.76
C VAL A 115 9.89 -28.07 -6.74
N GLY A 116 10.18 -28.07 -8.03
CA GLY A 116 9.29 -28.56 -9.07
C GLY A 116 8.13 -27.60 -9.37
N ALA A 117 8.32 -26.28 -9.19
CA ALA A 117 7.31 -25.31 -9.55
C ALA A 117 7.03 -25.30 -11.06
N SER A 118 5.76 -25.37 -11.44
CA SER A 118 5.30 -25.50 -12.83
C SER A 118 5.21 -24.16 -13.57
N ILE A 119 6.27 -23.37 -13.44
CA ILE A 119 6.38 -22.01 -13.98
C ILE A 119 6.57 -22.04 -15.49
N ASP A 120 5.89 -21.11 -16.18
CA ASP A 120 6.18 -20.79 -17.58
C ASP A 120 7.40 -19.87 -17.69
N TRP A 121 8.57 -20.46 -17.79
CA TRP A 121 9.84 -19.74 -17.90
C TRP A 121 10.00 -18.96 -19.22
N THR A 122 9.13 -19.15 -20.21
CA THR A 122 9.11 -18.30 -21.42
C THR A 122 8.54 -16.91 -21.16
N ARG A 123 7.93 -16.71 -19.99
CA ARG A 123 7.38 -15.43 -19.53
C ARG A 123 8.27 -14.75 -18.47
N GLU A 124 9.54 -15.19 -18.37
CA GLU A 124 10.50 -14.66 -17.40
C GLU A 124 10.86 -13.20 -17.71
N ILE A 125 10.88 -12.34 -16.67
CA ILE A 125 11.26 -10.94 -16.76
C ILE A 125 12.28 -10.57 -15.67
N ASN A 126 13.06 -9.50 -15.92
CA ASN A 126 14.00 -8.95 -14.95
C ASN A 126 13.93 -7.42 -14.98
N THR A 127 13.60 -6.80 -13.84
CA THR A 127 13.39 -5.34 -13.77
C THR A 127 14.64 -4.53 -14.07
N SER A 128 15.85 -5.11 -13.90
CA SER A 128 17.11 -4.45 -14.23
C SER A 128 17.59 -4.67 -15.66
N ASP A 129 16.85 -5.43 -16.47
CA ASP A 129 17.14 -5.58 -17.90
C ASP A 129 16.77 -4.28 -18.64
N PRO A 130 17.67 -3.72 -19.48
CA PRO A 130 17.36 -2.59 -20.34
C PRO A 130 16.09 -2.76 -21.19
N ALA A 131 15.80 -3.96 -21.66
CA ALA A 131 14.58 -4.28 -22.41
C ALA A 131 13.30 -4.16 -21.55
N TYR A 132 13.43 -4.29 -20.22
CA TYR A 132 12.34 -4.07 -19.28
C TYR A 132 12.25 -2.61 -18.83
N TYR A 133 13.34 -2.03 -18.26
CA TYR A 133 13.24 -0.70 -17.68
C TYR A 133 13.12 0.42 -18.72
N LYS A 134 13.41 0.17 -20.00
CA LYS A 134 12.99 1.04 -21.11
C LYS A 134 11.53 1.47 -20.97
N TRP A 135 10.67 0.51 -20.66
CA TRP A 135 9.24 0.75 -20.53
C TRP A 135 8.86 1.43 -19.22
N THR A 136 9.59 1.17 -18.13
CA THR A 136 9.43 1.96 -16.89
C THR A 136 9.76 3.44 -17.15
N GLN A 137 10.82 3.70 -17.91
CA GLN A 137 11.19 5.06 -18.33
C GLN A 137 10.11 5.67 -19.26
N TRP A 138 9.60 4.90 -20.20
CA TRP A 138 8.52 5.33 -21.07
C TRP A 138 7.26 5.70 -20.29
N ILE A 139 6.88 4.89 -19.31
CA ILE A 139 5.74 5.19 -18.42
C ILE A 139 6.00 6.51 -17.67
N PHE A 140 7.21 6.71 -17.14
CA PHE A 140 7.58 7.97 -16.52
C PHE A 140 7.37 9.17 -17.45
N THR A 141 7.81 9.08 -18.73
CA THR A 141 7.61 10.17 -19.69
C THR A 141 6.13 10.45 -19.95
N LYS A 142 5.27 9.41 -19.99
CA LYS A 142 3.81 9.59 -20.15
C LYS A 142 3.17 10.25 -18.92
N LEU A 143 3.63 9.93 -17.72
CA LEU A 143 3.22 10.62 -16.50
C LEU A 143 3.69 12.07 -16.48
N PHE A 144 4.93 12.34 -16.93
CA PHE A 144 5.47 13.69 -17.01
C PHE A 144 4.70 14.56 -18.02
N GLU A 145 4.41 14.05 -19.21
CA GLU A 145 3.60 14.72 -20.24
C GLU A 145 2.21 15.12 -19.73
N ARG A 146 1.63 14.34 -18.79
CA ARG A 146 0.32 14.60 -18.19
C ARG A 146 0.38 15.43 -16.88
N GLY A 147 1.56 15.86 -16.46
CA GLY A 147 1.74 16.57 -15.19
C GLY A 147 1.52 15.69 -13.94
N LEU A 148 1.52 14.37 -14.11
CA LEU A 148 1.45 13.39 -13.01
C LEU A 148 2.83 13.05 -12.45
N ALA A 149 3.91 13.30 -13.19
CA ALA A 149 5.28 13.30 -12.69
C ALA A 149 5.79 14.74 -12.61
N TYR A 150 6.26 15.16 -11.44
CA TYR A 150 6.71 16.53 -11.22
C TYR A 150 7.84 16.60 -10.20
N GLN A 151 8.58 17.70 -10.19
CA GLN A 151 9.69 17.94 -9.29
C GLN A 151 9.40 19.13 -8.36
N LYS A 152 9.67 18.96 -7.04
CA LYS A 152 9.57 20.08 -6.08
C LYS A 152 10.63 20.00 -4.99
N ASP A 153 10.93 21.16 -4.40
CA ASP A 153 11.72 21.25 -3.18
C ASP A 153 10.84 20.96 -1.96
N SER A 154 11.28 20.05 -1.10
CA SER A 154 10.58 19.74 0.14
C SER A 154 11.47 19.01 1.13
N LEU A 155 11.06 19.02 2.41
CA LEU A 155 11.71 18.25 3.46
C LEU A 155 11.41 16.77 3.27
N GLN A 156 12.44 15.95 3.01
CA GLN A 156 12.32 14.53 2.80
C GLN A 156 12.99 13.72 3.90
N TRP A 157 12.47 12.50 4.12
CA TRP A 157 13.12 11.55 5.02
C TRP A 157 14.43 11.06 4.41
N TRP A 158 15.49 11.16 5.18
CA TRP A 158 16.83 10.74 4.80
C TRP A 158 17.34 9.65 5.74
N CYS A 159 17.78 8.53 5.20
CA CYS A 159 18.47 7.48 5.95
C CYS A 159 19.98 7.78 5.98
N PRO A 160 20.57 8.10 7.14
CA PRO A 160 22.02 8.42 7.21
C PRO A 160 22.90 7.20 6.94
N LYS A 161 22.42 5.98 7.23
CA LYS A 161 23.16 4.73 7.03
C LYS A 161 23.10 4.27 5.57
N ASP A 162 21.92 4.21 4.99
CA ASP A 162 21.76 3.83 3.58
C ASP A 162 22.04 5.00 2.62
N LYS A 163 22.25 6.21 3.15
CA LYS A 163 22.59 7.43 2.39
C LYS A 163 21.65 7.70 1.21
N THR A 164 20.34 7.63 1.49
CA THR A 164 19.29 7.82 0.48
C THR A 164 18.04 8.44 1.09
N VAL A 165 17.22 9.03 0.23
CA VAL A 165 15.87 9.48 0.56
C VAL A 165 14.94 8.27 0.67
N LEU A 166 13.98 8.38 1.57
CA LEU A 166 12.94 7.39 1.80
C LEU A 166 11.56 8.01 1.55
N ALA A 167 10.69 7.25 0.89
CA ALA A 167 9.28 7.58 0.84
C ALA A 167 8.61 7.36 2.22
N ASN A 168 7.43 7.95 2.45
CA ASN A 168 6.79 7.88 3.76
C ASN A 168 6.50 6.45 4.23
N GLU A 169 6.08 5.58 3.32
CA GLU A 169 5.82 4.16 3.57
C GLU A 169 7.09 3.34 3.87
N GLN A 170 8.26 3.91 3.63
CA GLN A 170 9.57 3.33 3.94
C GLN A 170 10.13 3.79 5.30
N VAL A 171 9.34 4.56 6.06
CA VAL A 171 9.68 4.99 7.41
C VAL A 171 8.70 4.38 8.39
N ILE A 172 9.20 3.50 9.25
CA ILE A 172 8.42 2.78 10.27
C ILE A 172 8.92 3.22 11.64
N ASP A 173 8.05 3.79 12.46
CA ASP A 173 8.38 4.28 13.81
C ASP A 173 9.62 5.21 13.85
N GLY A 174 9.73 6.12 12.86
CA GLY A 174 10.87 7.03 12.73
C GLY A 174 12.18 6.39 12.31
N LYS A 175 12.13 5.14 11.83
CA LYS A 175 13.29 4.37 11.39
C LYS A 175 13.18 3.96 9.93
N CYS A 176 14.32 3.74 9.31
CA CYS A 176 14.41 3.17 7.98
C CYS A 176 13.88 1.73 7.98
N TRP A 177 12.92 1.41 7.14
CA TRP A 177 12.32 0.08 6.97
C TRP A 177 13.34 -1.03 6.68
N ARG A 178 14.52 -0.63 6.15
CA ARG A 178 15.55 -1.56 5.68
C ARG A 178 16.67 -1.80 6.69
N CYS A 179 17.15 -0.76 7.38
CA CYS A 179 18.35 -0.84 8.21
C CYS A 179 18.13 -0.43 9.69
N ASP A 180 16.87 -0.17 10.08
CA ASP A 180 16.43 0.24 11.42
C ASP A 180 17.14 1.50 11.99
N SER A 181 17.89 2.23 11.16
CA SER A 181 18.52 3.49 11.58
C SER A 181 17.47 4.59 11.70
N VAL A 182 17.61 5.43 12.72
CA VAL A 182 16.78 6.63 12.87
C VAL A 182 16.98 7.53 11.65
N VAL A 183 15.87 7.97 11.06
CA VAL A 183 15.88 8.84 9.88
C VAL A 183 15.78 10.30 10.29
N VAL A 184 16.27 11.20 9.43
CA VAL A 184 16.25 12.66 9.63
C VAL A 184 15.56 13.34 8.45
N LYS A 185 15.03 14.55 8.65
CA LYS A 185 14.49 15.35 7.55
C LYS A 185 15.59 16.20 6.91
N LYS A 186 15.64 16.21 5.56
CA LYS A 186 16.61 16.96 4.77
C LYS A 186 15.88 17.70 3.63
N PRO A 187 16.13 19.01 3.42
CA PRO A 187 15.57 19.74 2.29
C PRO A 187 16.24 19.25 1.00
N MET A 188 15.44 18.82 0.03
CA MET A 188 15.93 18.28 -1.24
C MET A 188 14.89 18.51 -2.36
N LYS A 189 15.38 18.73 -3.58
CA LYS A 189 14.56 18.80 -4.78
C LYS A 189 14.38 17.39 -5.33
N GLN A 190 13.15 16.90 -5.42
CA GLN A 190 12.84 15.49 -5.69
C GLN A 190 11.69 15.32 -6.67
N TRP A 191 11.66 14.20 -7.39
CA TRP A 191 10.58 13.80 -8.26
C TRP A 191 9.48 13.04 -7.51
N PHE A 192 8.24 13.32 -7.89
CA PHE A 192 7.04 12.70 -7.34
C PHE A 192 6.11 12.23 -8.44
N PHE A 193 5.37 11.13 -8.16
CA PHE A 193 4.17 10.78 -8.89
C PHE A 193 2.93 11.24 -8.13
N LYS A 194 2.01 11.90 -8.83
CA LYS A 194 0.80 12.49 -8.24
C LYS A 194 -0.28 11.43 -8.00
N ILE A 195 0.01 10.45 -7.13
CA ILE A 195 -0.93 9.37 -6.77
C ILE A 195 -2.20 9.93 -6.12
N THR A 196 -2.12 11.09 -5.46
CA THR A 196 -3.27 11.75 -4.84
C THR A 196 -4.34 12.15 -5.85
N ALA A 197 -3.98 12.31 -7.13
CA ALA A 197 -4.94 12.59 -8.19
C ALA A 197 -5.93 11.43 -8.43
N TYR A 198 -5.60 10.22 -7.98
CA TYR A 198 -6.42 9.00 -8.12
C TYR A 198 -6.99 8.52 -6.78
N ALA A 199 -6.88 9.32 -5.72
CA ALA A 199 -7.26 8.90 -4.36
C ALA A 199 -8.72 8.47 -4.25
N ASP A 200 -9.64 9.21 -4.88
CA ASP A 200 -11.08 8.88 -4.87
C ASP A 200 -11.39 7.61 -5.65
N GLU A 201 -10.78 7.43 -6.82
CA GLU A 201 -10.97 6.22 -7.63
C GLU A 201 -10.42 4.99 -6.91
N LEU A 202 -9.22 5.10 -6.32
CA LEU A 202 -8.61 4.03 -5.52
C LEU A 202 -9.47 3.65 -4.30
N LEU A 203 -10.22 4.60 -3.71
CA LEU A 203 -11.14 4.32 -2.61
C LEU A 203 -12.45 3.70 -3.10
N ALA A 204 -12.99 4.19 -4.22
CA ALA A 204 -14.28 3.77 -4.74
C ALA A 204 -14.32 2.28 -5.12
N GLU A 205 -13.21 1.75 -5.65
CA GLU A 205 -13.12 0.36 -6.09
C GLU A 205 -12.92 -0.64 -4.92
N LEU A 206 -12.38 -0.20 -3.77
CA LEU A 206 -12.02 -1.08 -2.65
C LEU A 206 -13.16 -1.98 -2.14
N PRO A 207 -14.42 -1.54 -1.98
CA PRO A 207 -15.49 -2.39 -1.47
C PRO A 207 -15.75 -3.62 -2.32
N GLU A 208 -15.71 -3.49 -3.65
CA GLU A 208 -16.06 -4.51 -4.62
C GLU A 208 -14.95 -5.53 -4.88
N MET A 209 -13.73 -5.26 -4.43
CA MET A 209 -12.58 -6.15 -4.65
C MET A 209 -12.69 -7.42 -3.78
N ASP A 210 -12.40 -8.61 -4.35
CA ASP A 210 -12.23 -9.87 -3.61
C ASP A 210 -10.85 -9.93 -2.93
N TRP A 211 -10.63 -8.96 -2.03
CA TRP A 211 -9.41 -8.78 -1.27
C TRP A 211 -9.67 -8.89 0.22
N PRO A 212 -8.69 -9.37 1.02
CA PRO A 212 -8.84 -9.46 2.48
C PRO A 212 -9.16 -8.11 3.12
N ASP A 213 -10.13 -8.08 4.04
CA ASP A 213 -10.58 -6.84 4.70
C ASP A 213 -9.45 -6.04 5.33
N LYS A 214 -8.47 -6.72 5.92
CA LYS A 214 -7.30 -6.06 6.50
C LYS A 214 -6.50 -5.23 5.50
N ILE A 215 -6.39 -5.69 4.25
CA ILE A 215 -5.72 -4.97 3.17
C ILE A 215 -6.56 -3.77 2.74
N LYS A 216 -7.87 -3.96 2.55
CA LYS A 216 -8.80 -2.87 2.20
C LYS A 216 -8.81 -1.79 3.27
N ILE A 217 -8.86 -2.17 4.55
CA ILE A 217 -8.83 -1.24 5.69
C ILE A 217 -7.48 -0.51 5.74
N ALA A 218 -6.37 -1.22 5.55
CA ALA A 218 -5.04 -0.60 5.54
C ALA A 218 -4.92 0.45 4.42
N GLN A 219 -5.38 0.16 3.20
CA GLN A 219 -5.36 1.11 2.08
C GLN A 219 -6.31 2.30 2.33
N ARG A 220 -7.54 2.06 2.81
CA ARG A 220 -8.48 3.11 3.17
C ARG A 220 -7.89 4.07 4.20
N ASN A 221 -7.31 3.53 5.27
CA ASN A 221 -6.71 4.34 6.33
C ASN A 221 -5.45 5.08 5.86
N TRP A 222 -4.70 4.50 4.92
CA TRP A 222 -3.52 5.12 4.33
C TRP A 222 -3.89 6.29 3.42
N ILE A 223 -4.90 6.10 2.56
CA ILE A 223 -5.42 7.18 1.71
C ILE A 223 -6.04 8.25 2.60
N GLY A 224 -6.83 7.85 3.61
CA GLY A 224 -7.29 8.72 4.68
C GLY A 224 -8.02 9.94 4.15
N LYS A 225 -9.07 9.74 3.34
CA LYS A 225 -9.94 10.81 2.85
C LYS A 225 -10.63 11.49 4.02
N SER A 226 -10.58 12.80 4.06
CA SER A 226 -11.26 13.63 5.02
C SER A 226 -12.00 14.74 4.30
N GLU A 227 -13.29 14.84 4.51
CA GLU A 227 -14.16 15.89 3.98
C GLU A 227 -14.46 16.90 5.08
N GLY A 228 -14.43 18.19 4.73
CA GLY A 228 -14.61 19.27 5.69
C GLY A 228 -14.55 20.63 5.03
N ALA A 229 -14.05 21.62 5.73
CA ALA A 229 -13.89 22.98 5.23
C ALA A 229 -12.47 23.54 5.45
N GLU A 230 -11.99 24.34 4.52
CA GLU A 230 -10.94 25.32 4.76
C GLU A 230 -11.58 26.61 5.23
N VAL A 231 -11.08 27.17 6.33
CA VAL A 231 -11.56 28.41 6.94
C VAL A 231 -10.40 29.40 7.06
N ASN A 232 -10.61 30.64 6.65
CA ASN A 232 -9.63 31.70 6.66
C ASN A 232 -9.84 32.62 7.88
N PHE A 233 -8.90 32.62 8.81
CA PHE A 233 -8.88 33.48 9.98
C PHE A 233 -7.99 34.71 9.71
N LEU A 234 -8.60 35.89 9.65
CA LEU A 234 -7.83 37.13 9.51
C LEU A 234 -7.04 37.44 10.78
N ILE A 235 -5.78 37.80 10.61
CA ILE A 235 -4.93 38.20 11.74
C ILE A 235 -5.42 39.55 12.26
N ASP A 236 -5.55 39.71 13.59
CA ASP A 236 -5.94 40.99 14.20
C ASP A 236 -4.77 41.97 14.12
N CYS A 237 -4.53 42.53 12.96
CA CYS A 237 -3.62 43.60 12.74
C CYS A 237 -4.38 44.94 12.84
N LYS A 238 -3.80 45.96 13.46
CA LYS A 238 -4.33 47.31 13.40
C LYS A 238 -3.70 48.03 12.20
N PRO A 239 -4.35 48.05 11.03
CA PRO A 239 -3.75 48.68 9.86
C PRO A 239 -3.70 50.17 10.02
N SER A 240 -2.57 50.77 9.62
CA SER A 240 -2.40 52.22 9.56
C SER A 240 -3.17 52.86 8.41
N ASP A 241 -3.39 52.09 7.31
CA ASP A 241 -4.15 52.51 6.12
C ASP A 241 -4.49 51.23 5.30
N SER A 242 -5.21 51.39 4.18
CA SER A 242 -5.55 50.30 3.24
C SER A 242 -5.00 50.55 1.84
N LEU A 243 -4.65 49.43 1.14
CA LEU A 243 -4.19 49.43 -0.25
C LEU A 243 -5.16 48.61 -1.07
N LYS A 244 -5.76 49.23 -2.10
CA LYS A 244 -6.75 48.56 -2.97
C LYS A 244 -6.09 48.03 -4.25
N PHE A 245 -6.45 46.80 -4.65
CA PHE A 245 -5.94 46.10 -5.80
C PHE A 245 -7.09 45.51 -6.66
N THR A 246 -6.86 45.31 -7.92
CA THR A 246 -7.77 44.51 -8.78
C THR A 246 -7.62 43.02 -8.46
N PRO A 247 -8.60 42.16 -8.79
CA PRO A 247 -8.50 40.72 -8.58
C PRO A 247 -7.21 40.11 -9.15
N GLU A 248 -6.81 40.50 -10.36
CA GLU A 248 -5.57 40.05 -10.99
C GLU A 248 -4.31 40.41 -10.17
N LEU A 249 -4.24 41.62 -9.64
CA LEU A 249 -3.11 42.05 -8.82
C LEU A 249 -3.12 41.38 -7.43
N ALA A 250 -4.30 41.14 -6.87
CA ALA A 250 -4.43 40.41 -5.60
C ALA A 250 -3.88 38.97 -5.73
N GLU A 251 -4.18 38.29 -6.83
CA GLU A 251 -3.62 36.95 -7.07
C GLU A 251 -2.08 36.98 -7.25
N LYS A 252 -1.54 37.97 -7.91
CA LYS A 252 -0.07 38.17 -8.01
C LYS A 252 0.58 38.42 -6.64
N ILE A 253 -0.10 39.14 -5.73
CA ILE A 253 0.36 39.34 -4.36
C ILE A 253 0.33 38.06 -3.56
N LYS A 254 -0.80 37.32 -3.60
CA LYS A 254 -0.94 36.02 -2.94
C LYS A 254 0.12 35.00 -3.42
N ALA A 255 0.46 35.02 -4.70
CA ALA A 255 1.51 34.21 -5.31
C ALA A 255 2.95 34.70 -5.02
N GLY A 256 3.13 35.82 -4.34
CA GLY A 256 4.46 36.41 -4.07
C GLY A 256 5.12 37.07 -5.29
N ALA A 257 4.44 37.13 -6.43
CA ALA A 257 4.97 37.73 -7.64
C ALA A 257 4.94 39.26 -7.62
N LYS A 258 4.08 39.86 -6.76
CA LYS A 258 3.99 41.31 -6.56
C LYS A 258 4.25 41.63 -5.10
N THR A 259 5.36 42.33 -4.83
CA THR A 259 5.86 42.69 -3.49
C THR A 259 5.99 44.16 -3.29
N ASN A 260 5.54 44.97 -4.25
CA ASN A 260 5.52 46.45 -4.09
C ASN A 260 4.36 47.09 -4.91
N THR A 261 4.10 48.35 -4.62
CA THR A 261 3.05 49.11 -5.27
C THR A 261 3.42 50.58 -5.36
N ILE A 262 3.00 51.23 -6.44
CA ILE A 262 3.21 52.66 -6.67
C ILE A 262 1.84 53.36 -6.64
N ARG A 263 1.72 54.44 -5.87
CA ARG A 263 0.46 55.15 -5.67
C ARG A 263 0.63 56.67 -5.92
N LEU A 264 -0.32 57.22 -6.65
CA LEU A 264 -0.45 58.71 -6.70
C LEU A 264 -1.18 59.17 -5.45
N GLY A 265 -0.65 60.18 -4.75
CA GLY A 265 -1.15 60.56 -3.42
C GLY A 265 -0.66 59.62 -2.34
N ALA A 266 0.18 60.13 -1.49
CA ALA A 266 0.76 59.30 -0.43
C ALA A 266 -0.30 58.85 0.59
N LYS A 267 -0.41 57.58 0.82
CA LYS A 267 -1.02 57.01 2.03
C LYS A 267 -0.12 57.30 3.21
N ASN A 268 -0.67 57.27 4.42
CA ASN A 268 0.07 57.58 5.65
C ASN A 268 0.76 56.30 6.16
N LEU A 269 1.63 55.70 5.29
CA LEU A 269 2.34 54.43 5.55
C LEU A 269 3.85 54.72 5.56
N ALA A 270 4.51 54.20 6.60
CA ALA A 270 5.95 54.20 6.77
C ALA A 270 6.49 52.78 6.86
N ALA A 271 7.81 52.60 6.77
CA ALA A 271 8.43 51.32 7.03
C ALA A 271 8.14 50.83 8.44
N GLY A 272 7.66 49.60 8.56
CA GLY A 272 7.18 48.98 9.81
C GLY A 272 5.66 49.01 9.99
N ASP A 273 4.94 49.90 9.29
CA ASP A 273 3.47 49.92 9.32
C ASP A 273 2.84 48.69 8.67
N VAL A 274 1.61 48.37 9.09
CA VAL A 274 0.77 47.37 8.48
C VAL A 274 -0.33 48.05 7.63
N ALA A 275 -0.50 47.64 6.41
CA ALA A 275 -1.59 48.06 5.53
C ALA A 275 -2.56 46.89 5.30
N GLU A 276 -3.87 47.17 5.31
CA GLU A 276 -4.87 46.21 4.92
C GLU A 276 -4.91 46.11 3.38
N LEU A 277 -4.88 44.91 2.86
CA LEU A 277 -4.97 44.64 1.41
C LEU A 277 -6.40 44.32 1.03
N MET A 278 -6.98 45.22 0.20
CA MET A 278 -8.37 45.13 -0.24
C MET A 278 -8.41 44.76 -1.72
N MET A 279 -9.15 43.76 -2.06
CA MET A 279 -9.52 43.45 -3.45
C MET A 279 -10.78 44.22 -3.83
N ARG A 280 -10.75 44.89 -4.97
CA ARG A 280 -11.90 45.60 -5.52
C ARG A 280 -12.31 44.99 -6.86
N ASP A 281 -13.54 44.44 -6.93
CA ASP A 281 -14.17 43.94 -8.13
C ASP A 281 -15.53 44.64 -8.29
N GLY A 282 -15.58 45.58 -9.24
CA GLY A 282 -16.74 46.47 -9.41
C GLY A 282 -17.00 47.31 -8.16
N ASP A 283 -18.18 47.10 -7.55
CA ASP A 283 -18.62 47.78 -6.32
C ASP A 283 -18.24 46.99 -5.04
N THR A 284 -17.83 45.73 -5.18
CA THR A 284 -17.43 44.87 -4.05
C THR A 284 -16.01 45.17 -3.63
N VAL A 285 -15.78 45.31 -2.34
CA VAL A 285 -14.47 45.54 -1.75
C VAL A 285 -14.29 44.59 -0.57
N GLU A 286 -13.33 43.68 -0.66
CA GLU A 286 -13.09 42.63 0.33
C GLU A 286 -11.64 42.62 0.78
N SER A 287 -11.39 42.38 2.06
CA SER A 287 -10.04 42.14 2.58
C SER A 287 -9.52 40.76 2.20
N PHE A 288 -8.28 40.69 1.68
CA PHE A 288 -7.64 39.42 1.36
C PHE A 288 -6.36 39.16 2.18
N GLY A 289 -6.08 40.01 3.17
CA GLY A 289 -4.93 39.91 4.07
C GLY A 289 -4.32 41.26 4.39
N TYR A 290 -3.09 41.22 4.89
CA TYR A 290 -2.36 42.38 5.27
C TYR A 290 -0.99 42.47 4.58
N ALA A 291 -0.36 43.63 4.61
CA ALA A 291 0.99 43.86 4.13
C ALA A 291 1.81 44.62 5.18
N LYS A 292 2.94 44.08 5.61
CA LYS A 292 3.95 44.80 6.39
C LYS A 292 4.79 45.64 5.44
N ILE A 293 4.74 46.92 5.60
CA ILE A 293 5.51 47.85 4.76
C ILE A 293 6.99 47.74 5.17
N THR A 294 7.83 47.30 4.25
CA THR A 294 9.27 47.15 4.46
C THR A 294 10.05 48.42 4.08
N ASN A 295 9.52 49.18 3.11
CA ASN A 295 10.10 50.45 2.68
C ASN A 295 9.01 51.38 2.14
N ALA A 296 9.15 52.66 2.35
CA ALA A 296 8.23 53.71 1.84
C ALA A 296 9.03 54.92 1.34
N GLN A 297 8.89 55.24 0.07
CA GLN A 297 9.61 56.32 -0.58
C GLN A 297 8.66 57.24 -1.38
N LYS A 298 8.92 58.55 -1.36
CA LYS A 298 8.21 59.51 -2.17
C LYS A 298 9.18 60.10 -3.20
N LEU A 299 8.86 59.93 -4.49
CA LEU A 299 9.70 60.44 -5.57
C LEU A 299 8.86 60.77 -6.85
N PRO A 300 9.37 61.61 -7.74
CA PRO A 300 8.71 61.84 -9.01
C PRO A 300 8.60 60.58 -9.85
N LEU A 301 7.48 60.37 -10.55
CA LEU A 301 7.19 59.16 -11.34
C LEU A 301 8.32 58.84 -12.35
N LYS A 302 8.97 59.83 -12.97
CA LYS A 302 10.15 59.66 -13.81
C LYS A 302 11.36 58.98 -13.13
N LYS A 303 11.45 59.06 -11.80
CA LYS A 303 12.54 58.46 -11.02
C LYS A 303 12.25 57.02 -10.62
N VAL A 304 11.02 56.53 -10.78
CA VAL A 304 10.68 55.13 -10.53
C VAL A 304 11.22 54.27 -11.69
N PRO A 305 12.03 53.25 -11.42
CA PRO A 305 12.56 52.36 -12.44
C PRO A 305 11.45 51.69 -13.24
N ASN A 306 11.63 51.55 -14.58
CA ASN A 306 10.68 50.86 -15.43
C ASN A 306 10.70 49.33 -15.23
N ASN A 307 11.76 48.79 -14.68
CA ASN A 307 11.90 47.36 -14.32
C ASN A 307 12.22 47.25 -12.86
N MET A 308 11.19 47.24 -12.02
CA MET A 308 11.32 47.13 -10.56
C MET A 308 10.99 45.72 -10.12
N PRO A 309 11.89 45.01 -9.39
CA PRO A 309 11.59 43.65 -8.95
C PRO A 309 10.30 43.60 -8.11
N GLY A 310 9.42 42.62 -8.37
CA GLY A 310 8.13 42.51 -7.68
C GLY A 310 7.04 43.48 -8.11
N HIS A 311 7.23 44.17 -9.23
CA HIS A 311 6.25 45.01 -9.90
C HIS A 311 6.15 44.67 -11.39
N GLU A 312 5.08 45.08 -12.06
CA GLU A 312 4.96 44.99 -13.49
C GLU A 312 6.07 45.84 -14.13
N SER A 313 6.69 45.35 -15.21
CA SER A 313 7.71 46.07 -15.95
C SER A 313 7.08 46.92 -17.04
N TYR A 314 7.59 48.17 -17.21
CA TYR A 314 7.22 49.08 -18.30
C TYR A 314 8.35 49.09 -19.31
N ARG A 315 7.98 49.16 -20.59
CA ARG A 315 8.94 49.25 -21.69
C ARG A 315 9.71 50.59 -21.68
N ASP A 316 8.99 51.69 -21.37
CA ASP A 316 9.52 53.03 -21.28
C ASP A 316 8.67 53.92 -20.33
N ASP A 317 9.11 55.18 -20.15
CA ASP A 317 8.40 56.16 -19.30
C ASP A 317 7.03 56.56 -19.85
N ASN A 318 6.82 56.49 -21.19
CA ASN A 318 5.54 56.80 -21.78
C ASN A 318 4.49 55.74 -21.49
N GLU A 319 4.86 54.49 -21.58
CA GLU A 319 3.98 53.37 -21.20
C GLU A 319 3.61 53.42 -19.69
N LYS A 320 4.61 53.70 -18.83
CA LYS A 320 4.39 53.91 -17.41
C LYS A 320 3.42 55.06 -17.16
N LEU A 321 3.63 56.19 -17.81
CA LEU A 321 2.75 57.38 -17.69
C LEU A 321 1.33 57.05 -18.17
N ALA A 322 1.19 56.38 -19.31
CA ALA A 322 -0.11 56.00 -19.83
C ALA A 322 -0.89 55.08 -18.89
N ASP A 323 -0.21 54.13 -18.25
CA ASP A 323 -0.83 53.26 -17.27
C ASP A 323 -1.32 54.04 -16.02
N PHE A 324 -0.50 54.98 -15.52
CA PHE A 324 -0.91 55.86 -14.43
C PHE A 324 -2.08 56.78 -14.81
N GLN A 325 -2.09 57.33 -16.00
CA GLN A 325 -3.20 58.16 -16.52
C GLN A 325 -4.50 57.39 -16.64
N LYS A 326 -4.44 56.08 -16.97
CA LYS A 326 -5.61 55.20 -17.00
C LYS A 326 -6.30 55.08 -15.62
N PHE A 327 -5.54 55.08 -14.53
CA PHE A 327 -6.08 54.91 -13.20
C PHE A 327 -6.36 56.23 -12.47
N TYR A 328 -5.60 57.29 -12.78
CA TYR A 328 -5.62 58.54 -11.99
C TYR A 328 -6.00 59.77 -12.81
N GLY A 329 -6.24 59.63 -14.11
CA GLY A 329 -6.64 60.73 -15.01
C GLY A 329 -5.45 61.42 -15.69
N ASN A 330 -5.78 62.24 -16.72
CA ASN A 330 -4.80 62.85 -17.63
C ASN A 330 -3.92 63.99 -16.98
N ASP A 331 -4.25 64.40 -15.76
CA ASP A 331 -3.48 65.41 -15.02
C ASP A 331 -2.18 64.84 -14.46
N VAL A 332 -1.98 63.50 -14.46
CA VAL A 332 -0.73 62.87 -14.06
C VAL A 332 0.35 63.12 -15.10
N THR A 333 1.52 63.55 -14.63
CA THR A 333 2.72 63.77 -15.43
C THR A 333 3.89 62.96 -14.87
N LEU A 334 4.98 62.89 -15.62
CA LEU A 334 6.22 62.24 -15.14
C LEU A 334 6.85 62.94 -13.94
N ASP A 335 6.50 64.18 -13.69
CA ASP A 335 6.94 65.00 -12.52
C ASP A 335 6.00 64.83 -11.31
N SER A 336 4.86 64.19 -11.47
CA SER A 336 3.94 63.88 -10.40
C SER A 336 4.63 63.03 -9.30
N VAL A 337 4.50 63.45 -8.04
CA VAL A 337 5.08 62.76 -6.91
C VAL A 337 4.22 61.54 -6.57
N VAL A 338 4.85 60.38 -6.59
CA VAL A 338 4.24 59.10 -6.25
C VAL A 338 4.88 58.54 -4.99
N ALA A 339 4.13 57.76 -4.26
CA ALA A 339 4.62 56.89 -3.17
C ALA A 339 4.87 55.46 -3.66
N VAL A 340 6.04 54.94 -3.41
CA VAL A 340 6.43 53.58 -3.66
C VAL A 340 6.50 52.87 -2.33
N TYR A 341 5.73 51.78 -2.20
CA TYR A 341 5.71 50.95 -0.99
C TYR A 341 6.20 49.52 -1.36
N ASP A 342 7.31 49.10 -0.76
CA ASP A 342 7.71 47.71 -0.77
C ASP A 342 7.08 47.05 0.46
N PHE A 343 6.56 45.79 0.30
CA PHE A 343 5.84 45.15 1.38
C PHE A 343 6.01 43.62 1.37
N GLU A 344 5.82 43.05 2.54
CA GLU A 344 5.73 41.62 2.76
C GLU A 344 4.25 41.24 3.01
N TYR A 345 3.71 40.32 2.24
CA TYR A 345 2.33 39.87 2.35
C TYR A 345 2.13 39.01 3.59
N ILE A 346 1.12 39.31 4.38
CA ILE A 346 0.66 38.55 5.54
C ILE A 346 -0.68 37.92 5.17
N PRO A 347 -0.71 36.61 4.78
CA PRO A 347 -1.95 35.93 4.43
C PRO A 347 -2.82 35.70 5.66
N PRO A 348 -4.13 35.46 5.51
CA PRO A 348 -4.95 34.90 6.56
C PRO A 348 -4.41 33.52 6.97
N ILE A 349 -4.70 33.11 8.21
CA ILE A 349 -4.40 31.75 8.65
C ILE A 349 -5.51 30.83 8.15
N THR A 350 -5.17 29.97 7.21
CA THR A 350 -6.13 28.96 6.70
C THR A 350 -6.06 27.71 7.55
N VAL A 351 -7.21 27.25 8.04
CA VAL A 351 -7.35 26.03 8.84
C VAL A 351 -8.25 25.04 8.10
N PHE A 352 -7.85 23.79 8.01
CA PHE A 352 -8.73 22.70 7.57
C PHE A 352 -9.37 22.04 8.80
N THR A 353 -10.70 21.88 8.77
CA THR A 353 -11.44 21.17 9.81
C THR A 353 -12.46 20.18 9.21
N THR A 354 -12.58 19.00 9.82
CA THR A 354 -13.65 18.03 9.53
C THR A 354 -14.93 18.33 10.31
N ARG A 355 -14.85 19.27 11.28
CA ARG A 355 -15.93 19.66 12.16
C ARG A 355 -16.22 21.17 12.03
N PRO A 356 -16.69 21.64 10.83
CA PRO A 356 -17.07 23.05 10.67
C PRO A 356 -18.20 23.47 11.61
N ASP A 357 -19.04 22.51 12.04
CA ASP A 357 -20.10 22.68 13.04
C ASP A 357 -19.58 23.22 14.39
N THR A 358 -18.30 23.07 14.70
CA THR A 358 -17.71 23.54 15.98
C THR A 358 -17.00 24.90 15.88
N ILE A 359 -17.03 25.59 14.75
CA ILE A 359 -16.26 26.83 14.51
C ILE A 359 -16.60 27.94 15.52
N PHE A 360 -17.84 28.02 15.97
CA PHE A 360 -18.28 29.02 16.96
C PHE A 360 -17.65 28.79 18.35
N GLY A 361 -17.22 27.55 18.64
CA GLY A 361 -16.51 27.16 19.86
C GLY A 361 -14.99 27.24 19.76
N ALA A 362 -14.46 27.72 18.63
CA ALA A 362 -13.02 27.89 18.45
C ALA A 362 -12.55 29.12 19.25
N THR A 363 -11.65 28.92 20.21
CA THR A 363 -11.21 29.93 21.15
C THR A 363 -9.75 30.32 21.00
N TYR A 364 -8.96 29.58 20.24
CA TYR A 364 -7.57 29.88 19.91
C TYR A 364 -7.14 29.19 18.59
N LEU A 365 -6.03 29.66 18.01
CA LEU A 365 -5.37 29.03 16.86
C LEU A 365 -4.01 28.49 17.26
N VAL A 366 -3.62 27.37 16.65
CA VAL A 366 -2.30 26.77 16.84
C VAL A 366 -1.62 26.59 15.49
N LEU A 367 -0.40 27.10 15.37
CA LEU A 367 0.46 26.91 14.23
C LEU A 367 1.50 25.83 14.50
N ALA A 368 1.80 25.07 13.47
CA ALA A 368 2.95 24.17 13.50
C ALA A 368 4.26 24.97 13.64
N PRO A 369 5.30 24.44 14.28
CA PRO A 369 6.61 25.10 14.36
C PRO A 369 7.23 25.43 12.99
N GLU A 370 6.88 24.66 11.95
CA GLU A 370 7.33 24.85 10.58
C GLU A 370 6.48 25.87 9.79
N HIS A 371 5.38 26.36 10.35
CA HIS A 371 4.48 27.27 9.63
C HIS A 371 5.17 28.62 9.38
N PRO A 372 5.11 29.20 8.15
CA PRO A 372 5.79 30.45 7.82
C PRO A 372 5.43 31.61 8.75
N LEU A 373 4.17 31.72 9.14
CA LEU A 373 3.67 32.76 10.01
C LEU A 373 4.11 32.61 11.48
N ALA A 374 4.57 31.43 11.93
CA ALA A 374 4.92 31.20 13.32
C ALA A 374 6.00 32.16 13.85
N ARG A 375 7.03 32.42 13.05
CA ARG A 375 8.10 33.40 13.40
C ARG A 375 7.72 34.84 13.06
N MET A 376 6.87 35.03 12.05
CA MET A 376 6.47 36.35 11.55
C MET A 376 5.56 37.08 12.54
N LEU A 377 4.67 36.34 13.21
CA LEU A 377 3.68 36.88 14.15
C LEU A 377 4.24 37.13 15.56
N ALA A 378 5.44 36.64 15.83
CA ALA A 378 6.09 36.94 17.11
C ALA A 378 6.53 38.41 17.16
N ASP A 379 6.16 39.11 18.20
CA ASP A 379 6.55 40.53 18.47
C ASP A 379 7.85 40.64 19.29
N GLY A 380 8.27 41.88 19.61
CA GLY A 380 9.51 42.12 20.32
C GLY A 380 9.64 41.42 21.68
N ASP A 381 8.53 41.18 22.37
CA ASP A 381 8.50 40.55 23.69
C ASP A 381 8.47 39.01 23.60
N THR A 382 7.80 38.44 22.59
CA THR A 382 7.62 37.01 22.40
C THR A 382 8.64 36.38 21.47
N GLN A 383 9.30 37.17 20.60
CA GLN A 383 10.19 36.71 19.53
C GLN A 383 11.27 35.71 19.99
N ALA A 384 11.92 36.00 21.11
CA ALA A 384 12.99 35.13 21.63
C ALA A 384 12.44 33.75 22.09
N ALA A 385 11.30 33.76 22.79
CA ALA A 385 10.67 32.55 23.30
C ALA A 385 10.11 31.68 22.15
N VAL A 386 9.45 32.31 21.17
CA VAL A 386 8.90 31.61 19.98
C VAL A 386 10.01 31.00 19.17
N ASN A 387 11.10 31.72 18.89
CA ASN A 387 12.24 31.15 18.14
C ASN A 387 12.89 29.97 18.86
N ALA A 388 13.11 30.09 20.18
CA ALA A 388 13.68 28.99 20.97
C ALA A 388 12.80 27.75 20.98
N TYR A 389 11.48 27.96 21.13
CA TYR A 389 10.51 26.84 21.09
C TYR A 389 10.48 26.15 19.72
N ILE A 390 10.45 26.91 18.63
CA ILE A 390 10.46 26.37 17.26
C ILE A 390 11.74 25.56 17.03
N ASP A 391 12.91 26.08 17.37
CA ASP A 391 14.21 25.43 17.17
C ASP A 391 14.34 24.12 17.96
N GLU A 392 13.62 23.97 19.07
CA GLU A 392 13.55 22.76 19.85
C GLU A 392 12.52 21.78 19.25
N ALA A 393 11.33 22.26 18.92
CA ALA A 393 10.22 21.45 18.45
C ALA A 393 10.52 20.76 17.11
N VAL A 394 11.20 21.42 16.18
CA VAL A 394 11.55 20.83 14.86
C VAL A 394 12.59 19.71 14.95
N LYS A 395 13.28 19.57 16.09
CA LYS A 395 14.22 18.45 16.33
C LYS A 395 13.52 17.18 16.77
N LYS A 396 12.27 17.27 17.28
CA LYS A 396 11.47 16.13 17.74
C LYS A 396 10.94 15.33 16.55
N THR A 397 10.82 14.01 16.70
CA THR A 397 10.17 13.18 15.68
C THR A 397 8.65 13.42 15.63
N GLU A 398 8.00 13.13 14.52
CA GLU A 398 6.53 13.25 14.42
C GLU A 398 5.82 12.34 15.44
N ILE A 399 6.38 11.16 15.73
CA ILE A 399 5.85 10.24 16.75
C ILE A 399 5.95 10.88 18.14
N ASP A 400 7.08 11.49 18.46
CA ASP A 400 7.26 12.18 19.73
C ASP A 400 6.31 13.38 19.89
N ARG A 401 5.98 14.04 18.79
CA ARG A 401 5.10 15.21 18.75
C ARG A 401 3.62 14.83 18.84
N THR A 402 3.20 13.70 18.26
CA THR A 402 1.80 13.25 18.22
C THR A 402 1.43 12.27 19.34
N ASN A 403 2.31 12.02 20.29
CA ASN A 403 2.04 11.13 21.41
C ASN A 403 1.02 11.76 22.38
N ASP A 404 -0.18 11.18 22.43
CA ASP A 404 -1.29 11.69 23.24
C ASP A 404 -1.05 11.58 24.76
N THR A 405 -0.14 10.72 25.20
CA THR A 405 0.19 10.55 26.63
C THR A 405 1.14 11.61 27.17
N LYS A 406 1.76 12.45 26.28
CA LYS A 406 2.66 13.51 26.69
C LYS A 406 1.91 14.78 27.04
N GLU A 407 2.44 15.48 28.03
CA GLU A 407 1.98 16.83 28.38
C GLU A 407 2.08 17.75 27.16
N LYS A 408 1.00 18.46 26.85
CA LYS A 408 0.96 19.39 25.72
C LYS A 408 1.82 20.62 26.01
N THR A 409 2.61 21.04 25.03
CA THR A 409 3.49 22.22 25.13
C THR A 409 3.18 23.20 24.01
N GLY A 410 3.41 24.49 24.26
CA GLY A 410 3.19 25.55 23.30
C GLY A 410 3.75 26.88 23.78
N VAL A 411 3.85 27.85 22.89
CA VAL A 411 4.26 29.23 23.14
C VAL A 411 3.31 30.19 22.46
N PHE A 412 2.88 31.23 23.18
CA PHE A 412 2.05 32.30 22.63
C PHE A 412 2.89 33.20 21.71
N THR A 413 2.36 33.49 20.51
CA THR A 413 3.10 34.36 19.55
C THR A 413 3.03 35.83 19.87
N GLY A 414 2.11 36.29 20.70
CA GLY A 414 1.76 37.71 20.90
C GLY A 414 0.64 38.17 19.94
N GLY A 415 0.41 37.47 18.86
CA GLY A 415 -0.60 37.75 17.85
C GLY A 415 -1.97 37.16 18.15
N TYR A 416 -2.99 37.75 17.51
CA TYR A 416 -4.38 37.29 17.58
C TYR A 416 -4.95 37.16 16.17
N ALA A 417 -5.95 36.31 16.03
CA ALA A 417 -6.79 36.21 14.83
C ALA A 417 -8.24 36.49 15.20
N ILE A 418 -9.07 36.77 14.18
CA ILE A 418 -10.52 36.96 14.34
C ILE A 418 -11.23 35.70 13.87
N ASN A 419 -12.09 35.17 14.73
CA ASN A 419 -12.98 34.06 14.33
C ASN A 419 -14.05 34.58 13.37
N PRO A 420 -14.09 34.11 12.11
CA PRO A 420 -15.05 34.63 11.14
C PRO A 420 -16.52 34.33 11.50
N ALA A 421 -16.78 33.36 12.38
CA ALA A 421 -18.14 32.96 12.74
C ALA A 421 -18.79 33.89 13.77
N ASN A 422 -18.00 34.43 14.74
CA ASN A 422 -18.57 35.23 15.82
C ASN A 422 -17.85 36.56 16.03
N GLY A 423 -16.76 36.83 15.29
CA GLY A 423 -15.97 38.07 15.39
C GLY A 423 -15.06 38.14 16.62
N GLU A 424 -14.94 37.10 17.41
CA GLU A 424 -14.13 37.08 18.63
C GLU A 424 -12.63 36.97 18.33
N LYS A 425 -11.80 37.56 19.20
CA LYS A 425 -10.36 37.48 19.14
C LYS A 425 -9.84 36.19 19.73
N MET A 426 -9.03 35.50 18.95
CA MET A 426 -8.41 34.23 19.30
C MET A 426 -6.90 34.38 19.39
N PRO A 427 -6.23 34.04 20.51
CA PRO A 427 -4.77 34.06 20.59
C PRO A 427 -4.16 32.98 19.64
N ILE A 428 -3.02 33.35 19.03
CA ILE A 428 -2.28 32.48 18.13
C ILE A 428 -1.10 31.85 18.87
N TRP A 429 -1.06 30.54 18.93
CA TRP A 429 -0.02 29.77 19.59
C TRP A 429 0.84 29.01 18.57
N VAL A 430 2.05 28.62 18.96
CA VAL A 430 2.86 27.63 18.27
C VAL A 430 2.96 26.41 19.18
N ALA A 431 2.61 25.23 18.68
CA ALA A 431 2.70 24.01 19.46
C ALA A 431 3.23 22.83 18.63
N ASP A 432 3.96 21.94 19.29
CA ASP A 432 4.65 20.83 18.61
C ASP A 432 3.71 19.69 18.19
N TYR A 433 2.51 19.59 18.76
CA TYR A 433 1.52 18.58 18.35
C TYR A 433 0.84 18.86 17.01
N VAL A 434 0.97 20.09 16.47
CA VAL A 434 0.52 20.44 15.12
C VAL A 434 1.64 20.18 14.12
N LEU A 435 1.35 19.43 13.05
CA LEU A 435 2.34 19.04 12.05
C LEU A 435 2.27 19.96 10.82
N GLY A 436 3.39 20.55 10.44
CA GLY A 436 3.47 21.42 9.25
C GLY A 436 3.26 20.70 7.92
N GLY A 437 3.33 19.39 7.90
CA GLY A 437 3.13 18.57 6.71
C GLY A 437 1.74 17.97 6.58
N TYR A 438 0.79 18.29 7.49
CA TYR A 438 -0.58 17.81 7.46
C TYR A 438 -1.56 18.99 7.40
N GLY A 439 -2.51 18.93 6.47
CA GLY A 439 -3.45 20.03 6.22
C GLY A 439 -2.72 21.32 5.87
N THR A 440 -3.10 22.42 6.48
CA THR A 440 -2.53 23.75 6.31
C THR A 440 -1.34 24.04 7.25
N GLY A 441 -1.03 23.13 8.17
CA GLY A 441 -0.07 23.40 9.26
C GLY A 441 -0.62 24.33 10.34
N ALA A 442 -1.92 24.57 10.38
CA ALA A 442 -2.64 25.33 11.38
C ALA A 442 -3.91 24.58 11.81
N VAL A 443 -4.31 24.71 13.06
CA VAL A 443 -5.57 24.16 13.58
C VAL A 443 -6.30 25.22 14.42
N MET A 444 -7.62 25.16 14.42
CA MET A 444 -8.45 25.88 15.38
C MET A 444 -8.62 25.02 16.62
N GLY A 445 -8.38 25.56 17.80
CA GLY A 445 -8.60 24.89 19.08
C GLY A 445 -10.05 24.99 19.50
N VAL A 446 -10.70 23.83 19.66
CA VAL A 446 -12.11 23.73 20.10
C VAL A 446 -12.19 22.92 21.39
N PRO A 447 -11.80 23.49 22.53
CA PRO A 447 -11.58 22.74 23.76
C PRO A 447 -12.83 22.06 24.34
N ALA A 448 -14.03 22.52 24.02
CA ALA A 448 -15.25 21.86 24.45
C ALA A 448 -15.53 20.54 23.71
N HIS A 449 -14.91 20.34 22.53
CA HIS A 449 -15.23 19.24 21.61
C HIS A 449 -14.03 18.46 21.08
N ASP A 450 -12.81 18.67 21.62
CA ASP A 450 -11.60 17.89 21.34
C ASP A 450 -10.75 17.75 22.61
N GLU A 451 -10.40 16.51 22.98
CA GLU A 451 -9.66 16.22 24.23
C GLU A 451 -8.27 16.84 24.26
N ARG A 452 -7.58 16.90 23.09
CA ARG A 452 -6.23 17.48 23.00
C ARG A 452 -6.31 18.99 23.19
N ASP A 453 -7.34 19.61 22.60
CA ASP A 453 -7.59 21.02 22.71
C ASP A 453 -8.04 21.40 24.13
N PHE A 454 -8.84 20.53 24.78
CA PHE A 454 -9.22 20.70 26.16
C PHE A 454 -8.00 20.70 27.09
N ALA A 455 -7.14 19.68 26.98
CA ALA A 455 -5.91 19.59 27.79
C ALA A 455 -4.96 20.78 27.57
N PHE A 456 -4.90 21.31 26.33
CA PHE A 456 -4.13 22.51 26.04
C PHE A 456 -4.77 23.74 26.66
N ALA A 457 -6.08 23.91 26.50
CA ALA A 457 -6.81 25.06 27.06
C ALA A 457 -6.75 25.08 28.58
N GLU A 458 -6.91 23.93 29.24
CA GLU A 458 -6.77 23.81 30.70
C GLU A 458 -5.38 24.28 31.17
N LYS A 459 -4.33 23.81 30.50
CA LYS A 459 -2.94 24.15 30.86
C LYS A 459 -2.61 25.63 30.71
N PHE A 460 -3.14 26.28 29.68
CA PHE A 460 -2.84 27.66 29.34
C PHE A 460 -3.96 28.65 29.72
N GLU A 461 -4.93 28.19 30.51
CA GLU A 461 -6.08 28.98 31.01
C GLU A 461 -6.87 29.67 29.89
N LEU A 462 -7.09 28.96 28.77
CA LEU A 462 -7.83 29.46 27.61
C LEU A 462 -9.34 29.20 27.78
N PRO A 463 -10.21 30.01 27.16
CA PRO A 463 -11.67 29.84 27.25
C PRO A 463 -12.12 28.50 26.64
N VAL A 464 -13.14 27.89 27.26
CA VAL A 464 -13.84 26.71 26.79
C VAL A 464 -15.30 27.11 26.53
N VAL A 465 -15.74 26.98 25.28
CA VAL A 465 -17.09 27.35 24.83
C VAL A 465 -17.76 26.14 24.22
N GLU A 466 -18.83 25.68 24.85
CA GLU A 466 -19.66 24.59 24.39
C GLU A 466 -20.61 25.05 23.26
N VAL A 467 -20.56 24.36 22.12
CA VAL A 467 -21.38 24.68 20.93
C VAL A 467 -22.16 23.48 20.40
N ILE A 468 -21.98 22.31 21.01
CA ILE A 468 -22.80 21.12 20.77
C ILE A 468 -23.28 20.61 22.10
N GLU A 469 -24.60 20.65 22.29
CA GLU A 469 -25.24 20.16 23.50
C GLU A 469 -25.16 18.64 23.59
N ARG A 470 -24.71 18.14 24.75
CA ARG A 470 -24.61 16.72 25.03
C ARG A 470 -26.03 16.12 25.18
N PRO A 471 -26.36 14.99 24.55
CA PRO A 471 -27.62 14.31 24.75
C PRO A 471 -27.88 13.93 26.21
N GLU A 472 -29.12 14.03 26.67
CA GLU A 472 -29.53 13.73 28.08
C GLU A 472 -29.21 12.27 28.51
N ASP A 473 -29.14 11.35 27.57
CA ASP A 473 -28.84 9.93 27.79
C ASP A 473 -27.33 9.62 27.81
N ASP A 474 -26.48 10.57 27.48
CA ASP A 474 -25.00 10.44 27.59
C ASP A 474 -24.57 10.64 29.06
N THR A 475 -24.29 9.53 29.71
CA THR A 475 -23.81 9.49 31.11
C THR A 475 -22.27 9.45 31.19
N SER A 476 -21.55 9.74 30.15
CA SER A 476 -20.07 9.78 30.18
C SER A 476 -19.58 10.87 31.13
N ALA A 477 -18.55 10.57 31.91
CA ALA A 477 -17.93 11.52 32.84
C ALA A 477 -16.82 12.37 32.16
N GLU A 478 -16.78 12.41 30.85
CA GLU A 478 -15.76 13.13 30.08
C GLU A 478 -15.95 14.65 30.19
N GLN A 479 -14.84 15.37 30.32
CA GLN A 479 -14.84 16.81 30.50
C GLN A 479 -15.13 17.58 29.20
N CYS A 480 -14.88 16.97 28.03
CA CYS A 480 -15.24 17.49 26.72
C CYS A 480 -16.15 16.49 25.99
N TYR A 481 -17.03 17.01 25.13
CA TYR A 481 -17.97 16.19 24.35
C TYR A 481 -17.65 16.25 22.86
N HIS A 482 -17.22 15.13 22.30
CA HIS A 482 -16.82 15.03 20.88
C HIS A 482 -17.86 14.31 19.99
N GLY A 483 -19.02 13.97 20.55
CA GLY A 483 -20.13 13.32 19.83
C GLY A 483 -20.96 14.26 18.96
N GLU A 484 -22.05 13.72 18.44
CA GLU A 484 -23.06 14.46 17.68
C GLU A 484 -24.15 14.98 18.64
N GLY A 485 -24.72 16.14 18.33
CA GLY A 485 -25.75 16.74 19.17
C GLY A 485 -26.46 17.90 18.48
N ILE A 486 -27.05 18.77 19.28
CA ILE A 486 -27.73 19.98 18.82
C ILE A 486 -26.81 21.17 19.01
N LEU A 487 -26.71 22.05 18.00
CA LEU A 487 -25.91 23.25 18.10
C LEU A 487 -26.52 24.24 19.11
N VAL A 488 -25.66 24.79 19.95
CA VAL A 488 -25.97 25.89 20.90
C VAL A 488 -24.82 26.92 20.78
N ASN A 489 -25.05 28.18 21.18
CA ASN A 489 -24.07 29.26 21.11
C ASN A 489 -23.46 29.44 19.70
N SER A 490 -24.20 29.06 18.68
CA SER A 490 -23.76 29.02 17.26
C SER A 490 -24.60 29.97 16.39
N GLY A 491 -25.20 30.99 16.99
CA GLY A 491 -25.90 32.06 16.31
C GLY A 491 -27.09 31.57 15.47
N ALA A 492 -27.06 31.83 14.17
CA ALA A 492 -28.15 31.43 13.27
C ALA A 492 -28.32 29.90 13.12
N PHE A 493 -27.35 29.10 13.60
CA PHE A 493 -27.37 27.65 13.49
C PHE A 493 -27.82 26.96 14.79
N ASP A 494 -28.15 27.73 15.85
CA ASP A 494 -28.66 27.17 17.10
C ASP A 494 -29.91 26.30 16.85
N GLY A 495 -29.99 25.15 17.53
CA GLY A 495 -31.08 24.20 17.40
C GLY A 495 -30.96 23.24 16.20
N THR A 496 -29.90 23.38 15.36
CA THR A 496 -29.63 22.48 14.24
C THR A 496 -28.82 21.26 14.72
N ARG A 497 -29.07 20.09 14.16
CA ARG A 497 -28.26 18.91 14.42
C ARG A 497 -26.85 19.13 13.83
N SER A 498 -25.82 18.74 14.57
CA SER A 498 -24.42 18.95 14.17
C SER A 498 -24.08 18.37 12.79
N GLU A 499 -24.65 17.22 12.45
CA GLU A 499 -24.48 16.59 11.13
C GLU A 499 -25.04 17.49 9.99
N ASP A 500 -26.24 18.02 10.16
CA ASP A 500 -26.90 18.89 9.16
C ASP A 500 -26.27 20.29 9.13
N ALA A 501 -25.78 20.76 10.27
CA ALA A 501 -25.11 22.04 10.40
C ALA A 501 -23.79 22.13 9.63
N ARG A 502 -23.07 21.01 9.46
CA ARG A 502 -21.80 21.00 8.71
C ARG A 502 -21.99 21.51 7.29
N GLU A 503 -22.96 20.99 6.55
CA GLU A 503 -23.23 21.44 5.18
C GLU A 503 -23.70 22.91 5.15
N GLN A 504 -24.56 23.30 6.08
CA GLN A 504 -25.09 24.66 6.14
C GLN A 504 -24.00 25.69 6.48
N ILE A 505 -23.11 25.36 7.41
CA ILE A 505 -21.99 26.22 7.81
C ILE A 505 -20.96 26.32 6.68
N VAL A 506 -20.68 25.22 5.96
CA VAL A 506 -19.78 25.26 4.79
C VAL A 506 -20.37 26.19 3.71
N ALA A 507 -21.65 26.06 3.40
CA ALA A 507 -22.31 26.93 2.42
C ALA A 507 -22.29 28.40 2.87
N TRP A 508 -22.46 28.66 4.16
CA TRP A 508 -22.37 30.00 4.73
C TRP A 508 -20.92 30.56 4.62
N LEU A 509 -19.90 29.76 4.95
CA LEU A 509 -18.50 30.14 4.82
C LEU A 509 -18.15 30.53 3.36
N GLU A 510 -18.69 29.80 2.38
CA GLU A 510 -18.53 30.13 0.96
C GLU A 510 -19.23 31.44 0.57
N GLN A 511 -20.45 31.66 1.07
CA GLN A 511 -21.23 32.87 0.81
C GLN A 511 -20.53 34.10 1.39
N GLU A 512 -19.96 34.00 2.59
CA GLU A 512 -19.22 35.10 3.25
C GLU A 512 -17.78 35.26 2.70
N GLY A 513 -17.31 34.37 1.82
CA GLY A 513 -15.96 34.43 1.24
C GLY A 513 -14.83 34.12 2.22
N VAL A 514 -15.17 33.53 3.40
CA VAL A 514 -14.21 33.23 4.49
C VAL A 514 -13.80 31.76 4.56
N GLY A 515 -14.31 30.91 3.67
CA GLY A 515 -13.95 29.51 3.62
C GLY A 515 -14.57 28.79 2.43
N CYS A 516 -14.28 27.51 2.28
CA CYS A 516 -14.87 26.66 1.24
C CYS A 516 -14.87 25.20 1.63
N ALA A 517 -15.72 24.39 0.99
CA ALA A 517 -15.65 22.94 1.09
C ALA A 517 -14.27 22.44 0.65
N LYS A 518 -13.75 21.47 1.37
CA LYS A 518 -12.44 20.90 1.06
C LYS A 518 -12.36 19.42 1.37
N THR A 519 -11.88 18.66 0.41
CA THR A 519 -11.46 17.28 0.64
C THR A 519 -9.93 17.24 0.72
N THR A 520 -9.43 16.56 1.74
CA THR A 520 -8.00 16.32 1.94
C THR A 520 -7.72 14.83 2.07
N TYR A 521 -6.46 14.45 1.85
CA TYR A 521 -6.01 13.07 1.96
C TYR A 521 -4.79 13.01 2.87
N LYS A 522 -4.73 11.99 3.72
CA LYS A 522 -3.55 11.68 4.53
C LYS A 522 -2.40 11.21 3.64
N MET A 523 -2.73 10.45 2.58
CA MET A 523 -1.80 10.00 1.57
C MET A 523 -1.12 11.19 0.89
N ARG A 524 0.19 11.08 0.69
CA ARG A 524 1.00 12.05 -0.04
C ARG A 524 1.42 11.48 -1.38
N ASP A 525 1.82 12.36 -2.31
CA ASP A 525 2.35 11.94 -3.59
C ASP A 525 3.58 11.05 -3.42
N TRP A 526 3.69 10.07 -4.30
CA TRP A 526 4.72 9.04 -4.23
C TRP A 526 6.08 9.62 -4.61
N LEU A 527 7.01 9.64 -3.67
CA LEU A 527 8.38 10.10 -3.85
C LEU A 527 9.19 9.07 -4.65
N ILE A 528 9.58 9.46 -5.86
CA ILE A 528 10.20 8.55 -6.83
C ILE A 528 11.73 8.61 -6.85
N SER A 529 12.33 9.76 -6.58
CA SER A 529 13.79 9.97 -6.63
C SER A 529 14.56 9.14 -5.61
N ARG A 530 15.64 8.51 -6.05
CA ARG A 530 16.63 7.84 -5.18
C ARG A 530 18.03 8.26 -5.59
N GLN A 531 18.86 8.66 -4.61
CA GLN A 531 20.27 9.02 -4.80
C GLN A 531 21.15 7.78 -4.77
N ARG A 532 20.79 6.82 -5.61
CA ARG A 532 21.42 5.49 -5.68
C ARG A 532 21.83 5.17 -7.12
N TYR A 533 22.86 4.32 -7.25
CA TYR A 533 23.29 3.85 -8.57
C TYR A 533 22.33 2.81 -9.14
N TRP A 534 21.94 1.81 -8.33
CA TRP A 534 21.21 0.64 -8.82
C TRP A 534 19.70 0.87 -8.85
N GLY A 535 19.22 1.48 -9.92
CA GLY A 535 17.83 1.80 -10.20
C GLY A 535 17.64 2.25 -11.65
N ALA A 536 16.42 2.27 -12.14
CA ALA A 536 16.14 2.80 -13.48
C ALA A 536 16.41 4.31 -13.52
N PRO A 537 17.27 4.83 -14.42
CA PRO A 537 17.51 6.26 -14.55
C PRO A 537 16.21 7.01 -14.89
N ILE A 538 16.00 8.17 -14.27
CA ILE A 538 14.89 9.05 -14.61
C ILE A 538 15.16 9.68 -15.97
N PRO A 539 14.26 9.52 -16.98
CA PRO A 539 14.52 9.90 -18.35
C PRO A 539 14.24 11.40 -18.61
N ILE A 540 14.91 12.25 -17.83
CA ILE A 540 14.80 13.72 -17.92
C ILE A 540 16.16 14.33 -18.20
N VAL A 541 16.14 15.41 -18.98
CA VAL A 541 17.29 16.26 -19.26
C VAL A 541 17.00 17.67 -18.74
N HIS A 542 17.87 18.23 -17.93
CA HIS A 542 17.79 19.58 -17.41
C HIS A 542 18.49 20.55 -18.37
N CYS A 543 17.72 21.33 -19.10
CA CYS A 543 18.20 22.34 -20.05
C CYS A 543 18.15 23.74 -19.39
N PRO A 544 19.21 24.54 -19.48
CA PRO A 544 19.19 25.93 -18.98
C PRO A 544 18.15 26.84 -19.65
N VAL A 545 17.74 26.50 -20.88
CA VAL A 545 16.77 27.29 -21.67
C VAL A 545 15.37 26.70 -21.56
N ASP A 546 15.22 25.39 -21.71
CA ASP A 546 13.91 24.71 -21.78
C ASP A 546 13.42 24.12 -20.46
N GLY A 547 14.26 24.17 -19.39
CA GLY A 547 13.95 23.52 -18.11
C GLY A 547 14.08 22.00 -18.15
N ALA A 548 13.17 21.30 -17.49
CA ALA A 548 13.12 19.83 -17.50
C ALA A 548 12.46 19.35 -18.81
N VAL A 549 13.18 18.53 -19.57
CA VAL A 549 12.75 17.99 -20.87
C VAL A 549 12.83 16.46 -20.83
N ALA A 550 11.75 15.78 -21.19
CA ALA A 550 11.75 14.32 -21.29
C ALA A 550 12.66 13.83 -22.43
N VAL A 551 13.35 12.72 -22.19
CA VAL A 551 14.09 12.02 -23.24
C VAL A 551 13.09 11.46 -24.26
N PRO A 552 13.29 11.68 -25.56
CA PRO A 552 12.42 11.14 -26.60
C PRO A 552 12.31 9.62 -26.54
N GLU A 553 11.15 9.10 -26.89
CA GLU A 553 10.86 7.65 -26.82
C GLU A 553 11.85 6.80 -27.64
N TYR A 554 12.28 7.30 -28.80
CA TYR A 554 13.23 6.61 -29.67
C TYR A 554 14.67 6.57 -29.12
N ASP A 555 14.99 7.40 -28.11
CA ASP A 555 16.28 7.42 -27.40
C ASP A 555 16.26 6.60 -26.11
N LEU A 556 15.13 5.98 -25.75
CA LEU A 556 15.02 5.08 -24.61
C LEU A 556 15.54 3.67 -24.95
N PRO A 557 16.18 3.00 -24.02
CA PRO A 557 16.40 3.38 -22.63
C PRO A 557 17.62 4.29 -22.42
N VAL A 558 17.53 5.20 -21.44
CA VAL A 558 18.71 5.81 -20.85
C VAL A 558 19.42 4.73 -20.03
N LEU A 559 20.54 4.26 -20.52
CA LEU A 559 21.30 3.17 -19.91
C LEU A 559 22.05 3.60 -18.66
N LEU A 560 22.12 2.74 -17.66
CA LEU A 560 23.04 2.89 -16.53
C LEU A 560 24.48 2.72 -17.01
N PRO A 561 25.41 3.68 -16.71
CA PRO A 561 26.81 3.54 -17.05
C PRO A 561 27.47 2.45 -16.20
N ASP A 562 28.62 1.96 -16.65
CA ASP A 562 29.49 1.16 -15.80
C ASP A 562 30.25 2.07 -14.85
N VAL A 563 30.25 1.75 -13.56
CA VAL A 563 30.94 2.53 -12.53
C VAL A 563 31.77 1.59 -11.66
N ASP A 564 32.99 2.01 -11.35
CA ASP A 564 33.88 1.25 -10.47
C ASP A 564 33.50 1.42 -9.00
N ASP A 565 33.11 2.63 -8.60
CA ASP A 565 32.63 2.94 -7.25
C ASP A 565 31.15 3.32 -7.27
N PHE A 566 30.33 2.37 -6.82
CA PHE A 566 28.86 2.53 -6.70
C PHE A 566 28.39 2.81 -5.26
N VAL A 567 29.34 3.00 -4.31
CA VAL A 567 28.99 3.28 -2.90
C VAL A 567 28.46 4.71 -2.76
N PRO A 568 27.28 4.92 -2.17
CA PRO A 568 26.73 6.26 -1.97
C PRO A 568 27.60 7.16 -1.11
N ARG A 569 27.86 8.38 -1.55
CA ARG A 569 28.75 9.35 -0.90
C ARG A 569 28.15 9.97 0.37
N GLY A 570 26.81 10.14 0.43
CA GLY A 570 26.11 10.71 1.58
C GLY A 570 25.97 12.23 1.56
N ASP A 571 26.42 12.89 0.52
CA ASP A 571 26.28 14.33 0.27
C ASP A 571 24.86 14.71 -0.24
N GLY A 572 24.01 13.73 -0.51
CA GLY A 572 22.68 13.91 -1.07
C GLY A 572 22.64 13.86 -2.59
N LYS A 573 23.76 13.56 -3.24
CA LYS A 573 23.84 13.36 -4.69
C LYS A 573 24.01 11.88 -5.02
N SER A 574 23.48 11.49 -6.16
CA SER A 574 23.70 10.17 -6.73
C SER A 574 25.16 9.98 -7.18
N VAL A 575 25.63 8.74 -7.17
CA VAL A 575 26.92 8.35 -7.78
C VAL A 575 26.96 8.74 -9.26
N LEU A 576 25.84 8.71 -9.95
CA LEU A 576 25.69 9.10 -11.35
C LEU A 576 26.05 10.58 -11.60
N ALA A 577 25.87 11.46 -10.62
CA ALA A 577 26.24 12.86 -10.72
C ALA A 577 27.76 13.10 -10.87
N ALA A 578 28.57 12.09 -10.48
CA ALA A 578 30.01 12.14 -10.63
C ALA A 578 30.52 11.54 -11.97
N GLN A 579 29.64 10.97 -12.77
CA GLN A 579 29.96 10.42 -14.09
C GLN A 579 29.77 11.52 -15.15
N GLU A 580 30.75 12.42 -15.25
CA GLU A 580 30.64 13.62 -16.09
C GLU A 580 30.28 13.29 -17.54
N ASP A 581 30.92 12.30 -18.14
CA ASP A 581 30.67 11.89 -19.54
C ASP A 581 29.25 11.37 -19.76
N TRP A 582 28.65 10.75 -18.73
CA TRP A 582 27.28 10.28 -18.78
C TRP A 582 26.27 11.38 -18.42
N ALA A 583 26.59 12.24 -17.45
CA ALA A 583 25.70 13.27 -16.97
C ALA A 583 25.53 14.42 -18.00
N HIS A 584 26.58 14.78 -18.72
CA HIS A 584 26.50 15.80 -19.77
C HIS A 584 25.85 15.23 -21.04
N THR A 585 24.95 16.04 -21.63
CA THR A 585 24.21 15.65 -22.84
C THR A 585 23.76 16.89 -23.60
N THR A 586 23.02 16.69 -24.68
CA THR A 586 22.35 17.75 -25.43
C THR A 586 20.85 17.77 -25.14
N CYS A 587 20.26 18.95 -25.08
CA CYS A 587 18.81 19.11 -24.94
C CYS A 587 18.10 18.57 -26.18
N PRO A 588 17.14 17.62 -26.03
CA PRO A 588 16.40 17.08 -27.17
C PRO A 588 15.55 18.15 -27.91
N LYS A 589 15.21 19.25 -27.22
CA LYS A 589 14.34 20.30 -27.74
C LYS A 589 15.09 21.41 -28.44
N CYS A 590 16.13 22.00 -27.85
CA CYS A 590 16.86 23.11 -28.43
C CYS A 590 18.25 22.72 -28.97
N GLY A 591 18.75 21.52 -28.76
CA GLY A 591 20.05 21.06 -29.19
C GLY A 591 21.25 21.64 -28.41
N GLY A 592 20.99 22.49 -27.41
CA GLY A 592 22.02 23.08 -26.54
C GLY A 592 22.58 22.15 -25.47
N PRO A 593 23.69 22.53 -24.80
CA PRO A 593 24.26 21.77 -23.70
C PRO A 593 23.24 21.61 -22.56
N ALA A 594 23.16 20.42 -22.01
CA ALA A 594 22.21 20.09 -20.93
C ALA A 594 22.79 18.98 -20.04
N MET A 595 22.13 18.70 -18.94
CA MET A 595 22.50 17.69 -17.95
C MET A 595 21.40 16.63 -17.84
N ARG A 596 21.74 15.34 -17.80
CA ARG A 596 20.79 14.30 -17.45
C ARG A 596 20.39 14.42 -15.99
N GLU A 597 19.17 14.00 -15.68
CA GLU A 597 18.79 13.72 -14.29
C GLU A 597 19.69 12.60 -13.75
N THR A 598 20.21 12.76 -12.54
CA THR A 598 21.18 11.85 -11.95
C THR A 598 20.59 10.97 -10.85
N ASP A 599 19.35 11.25 -10.43
CA ASP A 599 18.62 10.35 -9.55
C ASP A 599 18.06 9.17 -10.35
N THR A 600 17.91 8.02 -9.68
CA THR A 600 17.22 6.86 -10.21
C THR A 600 15.82 6.77 -9.62
N MET A 601 14.95 6.01 -10.29
CA MET A 601 13.62 5.75 -9.79
C MET A 601 13.66 4.73 -8.63
N ASP A 602 12.71 4.86 -7.71
CA ASP A 602 12.41 3.84 -6.70
C ASP A 602 12.19 2.48 -7.36
N GLY A 603 12.63 1.39 -6.69
CA GLY A 603 12.42 0.02 -7.16
C GLY A 603 10.95 -0.29 -7.44
N TYR A 604 10.04 0.25 -6.62
CA TYR A 604 8.59 0.09 -6.84
C TYR A 604 8.11 0.66 -8.19
N ALA A 605 8.79 1.61 -8.81
CA ALA A 605 8.45 2.05 -10.15
C ALA A 605 8.61 0.92 -11.18
N CYS A 606 9.62 0.07 -11.03
CA CYS A 606 9.80 -1.09 -11.90
C CYS A 606 8.85 -2.24 -11.53
N SER A 607 8.55 -2.43 -10.23
CA SER A 607 7.72 -3.54 -9.76
C SER A 607 6.22 -3.22 -9.69
N SER A 608 5.75 -2.09 -10.23
CA SER A 608 4.31 -1.75 -10.22
C SER A 608 3.56 -2.08 -11.50
N TRP A 609 4.20 -2.67 -12.51
CA TRP A 609 3.56 -2.98 -13.78
C TRP A 609 3.92 -4.37 -14.35
N TYR A 610 4.73 -5.15 -13.66
CA TYR A 610 5.21 -6.47 -14.07
C TYR A 610 4.09 -7.47 -14.37
N LEU A 611 2.95 -7.37 -13.68
CA LEU A 611 1.77 -8.19 -13.91
C LEU A 611 1.27 -8.06 -15.35
N LEU A 612 1.37 -6.87 -15.93
CA LEU A 612 0.99 -6.63 -17.32
C LEU A 612 2.10 -7.06 -18.28
N ARG A 613 3.38 -6.85 -17.91
CA ARG A 613 4.52 -7.27 -18.73
C ARG A 613 4.57 -8.78 -18.93
N TYR A 614 4.19 -9.57 -17.93
CA TYR A 614 4.11 -11.03 -18.06
C TYR A 614 3.20 -11.51 -19.20
N THR A 615 2.22 -10.71 -19.58
CA THR A 615 1.31 -11.10 -20.67
C THR A 615 1.98 -11.04 -22.04
N ASP A 616 3.04 -10.21 -22.18
CA ASP A 616 3.80 -10.05 -23.44
C ASP A 616 5.25 -9.60 -23.15
N PRO A 617 6.07 -10.49 -22.53
CA PRO A 617 7.36 -10.10 -21.95
C PRO A 617 8.43 -9.76 -22.98
N HIS A 618 8.31 -10.24 -24.21
CA HIS A 618 9.31 -10.08 -25.25
C HIS A 618 8.97 -9.00 -26.29
N ASN A 619 7.91 -8.22 -26.05
CA ASN A 619 7.55 -7.13 -26.94
C ASN A 619 8.58 -6.01 -26.83
N ASP A 620 9.21 -5.68 -27.96
CA ASP A 620 10.21 -4.62 -28.07
C ASP A 620 9.65 -3.30 -28.67
N GLN A 621 8.41 -3.35 -29.17
CA GLN A 621 7.73 -2.20 -29.79
C GLN A 621 6.85 -1.42 -28.80
N CYS A 622 6.34 -2.09 -27.78
CA CYS A 622 5.52 -1.48 -26.73
C CYS A 622 5.69 -2.21 -25.41
N ALA A 623 5.24 -1.62 -24.31
CA ALA A 623 5.33 -2.21 -22.98
C ALA A 623 4.60 -3.58 -22.89
N TRP A 624 3.52 -3.71 -23.64
CA TRP A 624 2.75 -4.95 -23.89
C TRP A 624 1.78 -4.74 -25.06
N GLY A 625 1.36 -5.81 -25.70
CA GLY A 625 0.28 -5.77 -26.66
C GLY A 625 -1.08 -5.63 -25.96
N THR A 626 -1.88 -4.65 -26.37
CA THR A 626 -3.23 -4.40 -25.78
C THR A 626 -4.12 -5.65 -25.84
N LYS A 627 -4.03 -6.44 -26.92
CA LYS A 627 -4.81 -7.68 -27.05
C LYS A 627 -4.37 -8.73 -26.04
N GLN A 628 -3.06 -8.92 -25.83
CA GLN A 628 -2.51 -9.87 -24.88
C GLN A 628 -2.88 -9.49 -23.43
N VAL A 629 -2.73 -8.21 -23.08
CA VAL A 629 -3.06 -7.75 -21.72
C VAL A 629 -4.55 -7.90 -21.44
N ASN A 630 -5.43 -7.52 -22.37
CA ASN A 630 -6.88 -7.64 -22.18
C ASN A 630 -7.38 -9.09 -22.22
N TYR A 631 -6.63 -10.00 -22.88
CA TYR A 631 -6.91 -11.44 -22.81
C TYR A 631 -6.54 -12.04 -21.44
N TRP A 632 -5.33 -11.76 -20.93
CA TRP A 632 -4.86 -12.38 -19.69
C TRP A 632 -5.30 -11.66 -18.43
N ALA A 633 -5.12 -10.37 -18.37
CA ALA A 633 -5.40 -9.55 -17.17
C ALA A 633 -6.90 -9.15 -17.11
N PRO A 634 -7.42 -8.74 -15.94
CA PRO A 634 -6.73 -8.74 -14.64
C PRO A 634 -6.28 -10.13 -14.18
N VAL A 635 -5.27 -10.18 -13.30
CA VAL A 635 -4.80 -11.44 -12.68
C VAL A 635 -5.97 -12.12 -11.96
N ASP A 636 -6.27 -13.37 -12.27
CA ASP A 636 -7.39 -14.10 -11.67
C ASP A 636 -7.15 -14.39 -10.19
N MET A 637 -5.89 -14.70 -9.80
CA MET A 637 -5.48 -14.91 -8.43
C MET A 637 -4.05 -14.46 -8.20
N TYR A 638 -3.87 -13.57 -7.25
CA TYR A 638 -2.57 -13.10 -6.78
C TYR A 638 -2.35 -13.53 -5.33
N VAL A 639 -1.22 -14.18 -5.05
CA VAL A 639 -0.84 -14.61 -3.71
C VAL A 639 0.24 -13.66 -3.16
N GLY A 640 0.04 -13.17 -1.95
CA GLY A 640 0.94 -12.19 -1.33
C GLY A 640 0.17 -11.15 -0.54
N GLY A 641 0.80 -10.05 -0.18
CA GLY A 641 0.08 -8.94 0.48
C GLY A 641 0.85 -8.23 1.58
N ASP A 642 2.15 -8.47 1.70
CA ASP A 642 2.98 -7.86 2.76
C ASP A 642 3.10 -6.33 2.64
N HIS A 643 2.90 -5.75 1.44
CA HIS A 643 3.05 -4.32 1.17
C HIS A 643 1.74 -3.68 0.73
N ALA A 644 0.69 -3.80 1.56
CA ALA A 644 -0.65 -3.32 1.27
C ALA A 644 -0.70 -1.84 0.84
N THR A 645 0.04 -0.97 1.55
CA THR A 645 0.03 0.49 1.38
C THR A 645 1.18 1.04 0.52
N ALA A 646 2.04 0.15 0.00
CA ALA A 646 3.11 0.48 -0.93
C ALA A 646 2.89 -0.25 -2.26
N HIS A 647 3.51 -1.43 -2.46
CA HIS A 647 3.49 -2.16 -3.73
C HIS A 647 2.07 -2.34 -4.30
N LEU A 648 1.12 -2.88 -3.53
CA LEU A 648 -0.25 -3.12 -4.02
C LEU A 648 -0.99 -1.83 -4.39
N LEU A 649 -0.78 -0.76 -3.63
CA LEU A 649 -1.39 0.54 -3.91
C LEU A 649 -0.81 1.16 -5.19
N TYR A 650 0.51 1.02 -5.40
CA TYR A 650 1.18 1.54 -6.59
C TYR A 650 0.83 0.77 -7.86
N VAL A 651 0.69 -0.56 -7.78
CA VAL A 651 0.20 -1.39 -8.91
C VAL A 651 -1.21 -0.96 -9.32
N ARG A 652 -2.10 -0.66 -8.35
CA ARG A 652 -3.44 -0.14 -8.62
C ARG A 652 -3.37 1.24 -9.29
N PHE A 653 -2.64 2.18 -8.69
CA PHE A 653 -2.45 3.52 -9.25
C PHE A 653 -1.98 3.47 -10.71
N TRP A 654 -0.95 2.67 -11.01
CA TRP A 654 -0.43 2.55 -12.37
C TRP A 654 -1.47 1.93 -13.31
N THR A 655 -2.27 0.97 -12.85
CA THR A 655 -3.32 0.36 -13.68
C THR A 655 -4.41 1.38 -14.02
N HIS A 656 -4.80 2.24 -13.08
CA HIS A 656 -5.71 3.35 -13.36
C HIS A 656 -5.13 4.31 -14.41
N VAL A 657 -3.86 4.68 -14.27
CA VAL A 657 -3.16 5.51 -15.28
C VAL A 657 -3.14 4.82 -16.64
N PHE A 658 -2.88 3.51 -16.70
CA PHE A 658 -2.87 2.77 -17.96
C PHE A 658 -4.25 2.69 -18.61
N ARG A 659 -5.32 2.58 -17.84
CA ARG A 659 -6.69 2.70 -18.34
C ARG A 659 -6.92 4.05 -18.99
N ASP A 660 -6.53 5.13 -18.31
CA ASP A 660 -6.70 6.50 -18.81
C ASP A 660 -5.81 6.82 -20.02
N LEU A 661 -4.72 6.07 -20.21
CA LEU A 661 -3.88 6.08 -21.40
C LEU A 661 -4.46 5.22 -22.54
N GLY A 662 -5.54 4.44 -22.29
CA GLY A 662 -6.11 3.49 -23.26
C GLY A 662 -5.26 2.25 -23.49
N LEU A 663 -4.38 1.90 -22.54
CA LEU A 663 -3.48 0.76 -22.61
C LEU A 663 -4.08 -0.51 -22.01
N THR A 664 -5.11 -0.37 -21.14
CA THR A 664 -5.89 -1.46 -20.55
C THR A 664 -7.39 -1.11 -20.59
N GLU A 665 -8.26 -2.13 -20.59
CA GLU A 665 -9.73 -1.96 -20.51
C GLU A 665 -10.24 -2.03 -19.04
N PHE A 666 -9.35 -2.23 -18.09
CA PHE A 666 -9.66 -2.40 -16.67
C PHE A 666 -8.83 -1.42 -15.82
N ALA A 667 -9.33 -1.09 -14.65
CA ALA A 667 -8.69 -0.21 -13.67
C ALA A 667 -7.95 -0.98 -12.57
N GLU A 668 -8.45 -2.17 -12.21
CA GLU A 668 -7.87 -2.96 -11.12
C GLU A 668 -7.05 -4.15 -11.66
N PRO A 669 -5.81 -4.33 -11.18
CA PRO A 669 -4.87 -5.31 -11.74
C PRO A 669 -5.16 -6.76 -11.35
N VAL A 670 -5.88 -6.98 -10.24
CA VAL A 670 -6.05 -8.28 -9.59
C VAL A 670 -7.50 -8.49 -9.18
N LYS A 671 -8.12 -9.57 -9.61
CA LYS A 671 -9.48 -9.95 -9.22
C LYS A 671 -9.52 -10.44 -7.77
N ARG A 672 -8.74 -11.47 -7.46
CA ARG A 672 -8.66 -12.09 -6.14
C ARG A 672 -7.28 -11.99 -5.55
N LEU A 673 -7.17 -11.36 -4.36
CA LEU A 673 -5.94 -11.33 -3.57
C LEU A 673 -6.01 -12.36 -2.45
N VAL A 674 -5.01 -13.22 -2.37
CA VAL A 674 -4.86 -14.22 -1.32
C VAL A 674 -3.70 -13.81 -0.43
N TYR A 675 -4.02 -13.45 0.82
CA TYR A 675 -3.01 -13.20 1.83
C TYR A 675 -2.62 -14.51 2.52
N HIS A 676 -1.33 -14.74 2.71
CA HIS A 676 -0.84 -15.84 3.53
C HIS A 676 -0.06 -15.33 4.75
N GLY A 677 -0.06 -16.14 5.80
CA GLY A 677 0.73 -15.91 7.01
C GLY A 677 2.22 -16.19 6.78
N LEU A 678 3.04 -15.84 7.75
CA LEU A 678 4.47 -16.07 7.71
C LEU A 678 4.82 -17.45 8.29
N ILE A 679 5.79 -18.14 7.67
CA ILE A 679 6.48 -19.25 8.33
C ILE A 679 7.57 -18.65 9.24
N GLN A 680 7.39 -18.81 10.53
CA GLN A 680 8.33 -18.42 11.56
C GLN A 680 9.38 -19.53 11.78
N ALA A 681 10.53 -19.20 12.34
CA ALA A 681 11.50 -20.19 12.75
C ALA A 681 10.96 -21.04 13.92
N GLU A 682 11.65 -22.13 14.30
CA GLU A 682 11.23 -23.00 15.42
C GLU A 682 11.11 -22.26 16.77
N ASP A 683 11.80 -21.14 16.91
CA ASP A 683 11.75 -20.26 18.08
C ASP A 683 10.56 -19.27 18.08
N GLY A 684 9.68 -19.34 17.09
CA GLY A 684 8.51 -18.49 16.94
C GLY A 684 8.81 -17.07 16.42
N ARG A 685 10.06 -16.74 16.10
CA ARG A 685 10.43 -15.44 15.52
C ARG A 685 10.40 -15.49 14.00
N LYS A 686 10.24 -14.32 13.38
CA LYS A 686 10.36 -14.17 11.92
C LYS A 686 11.74 -14.68 11.47
N MET A 687 11.76 -15.49 10.40
CA MET A 687 13.01 -15.91 9.79
C MET A 687 13.76 -14.69 9.23
N SER A 688 15.02 -14.54 9.60
CA SER A 688 15.88 -13.45 9.14
C SER A 688 17.32 -13.90 9.01
N LYS A 689 17.98 -13.54 7.91
CA LYS A 689 19.40 -13.83 7.70
C LYS A 689 20.31 -13.19 8.77
N SER A 690 19.89 -12.03 9.31
CA SER A 690 20.63 -11.36 10.40
C SER A 690 20.54 -12.10 11.74
N LEU A 691 19.46 -12.86 11.95
CA LEU A 691 19.27 -13.69 13.17
C LEU A 691 19.86 -15.09 13.02
N GLY A 692 20.26 -15.51 11.83
CA GLY A 692 20.80 -16.85 11.55
C GLY A 692 19.77 -17.98 11.75
N ASN A 693 18.48 -17.68 11.74
CA ASN A 693 17.38 -18.63 12.01
C ASN A 693 16.59 -19.01 10.73
N VAL A 694 17.18 -18.78 9.56
CA VAL A 694 16.60 -19.08 8.26
C VAL A 694 16.72 -20.58 7.96
N VAL A 695 15.65 -21.19 7.46
CA VAL A 695 15.65 -22.54 6.91
C VAL A 695 15.80 -22.45 5.39
N ASP A 696 16.91 -22.98 4.86
CA ASP A 696 17.10 -23.13 3.41
C ASP A 696 16.31 -24.34 2.90
N PRO A 697 15.40 -24.16 1.95
CA PRO A 697 14.63 -25.28 1.39
C PRO A 697 15.49 -26.34 0.73
N LEU A 698 16.62 -25.98 0.12
CA LEU A 698 17.53 -26.96 -0.49
C LEU A 698 18.16 -27.86 0.56
N ASP A 699 18.50 -27.34 1.74
CA ASP A 699 19.02 -28.17 2.84
C ASP A 699 18.01 -29.23 3.26
N VAL A 700 16.69 -28.89 3.28
CA VAL A 700 15.62 -29.85 3.61
C VAL A 700 15.50 -30.93 2.53
N ILE A 701 15.57 -30.53 1.26
CA ILE A 701 15.52 -31.46 0.12
C ILE A 701 16.73 -32.41 0.19
N ASP A 702 17.93 -31.88 0.41
CA ASP A 702 19.19 -32.61 0.38
C ASP A 702 19.39 -33.51 1.62
N GLN A 703 18.66 -33.24 2.74
CA GLN A 703 18.57 -34.17 3.86
C GLN A 703 17.80 -35.45 3.52
N GLY A 704 17.26 -35.60 2.30
CA GLY A 704 16.56 -36.75 1.80
C GLY A 704 15.05 -36.77 2.00
N TYR A 705 14.47 -35.66 2.49
CA TYR A 705 13.01 -35.52 2.54
C TYR A 705 12.43 -35.29 1.14
N GLY A 706 13.12 -34.54 0.29
CA GLY A 706 12.69 -34.17 -1.06
C GLY A 706 11.77 -32.97 -1.12
N ALA A 707 11.55 -32.49 -2.34
CA ALA A 707 10.70 -31.34 -2.63
C ALA A 707 9.21 -31.61 -2.33
N ASP A 708 8.71 -32.81 -2.64
CA ASP A 708 7.32 -33.17 -2.40
C ASP A 708 6.96 -33.16 -0.90
N ALA A 709 7.87 -33.64 -0.04
CA ALA A 709 7.65 -33.58 1.39
C ALA A 709 7.70 -32.14 1.93
N LEU A 710 8.59 -31.31 1.42
CA LEU A 710 8.68 -29.90 1.76
C LEU A 710 7.39 -29.14 1.41
N ARG A 711 6.94 -29.23 0.16
CA ARG A 711 5.71 -28.61 -0.34
C ARG A 711 4.48 -29.02 0.47
N THR A 712 4.30 -30.35 0.63
CA THR A 712 3.18 -30.92 1.38
C THR A 712 3.22 -30.47 2.84
N PHE A 713 4.40 -30.37 3.44
CA PHE A 713 4.57 -29.95 4.84
C PHE A 713 4.19 -28.46 5.02
N GLU A 714 4.68 -27.56 4.17
CA GLU A 714 4.35 -26.13 4.24
C GLU A 714 2.84 -25.89 4.15
N LEU A 715 2.17 -26.59 3.21
CA LEU A 715 0.72 -26.49 2.99
C LEU A 715 -0.10 -27.18 4.12
N PHE A 716 0.52 -28.07 4.90
CA PHE A 716 -0.11 -28.76 6.02
C PHE A 716 0.04 -28.07 7.36
N LEU A 717 0.93 -27.08 7.49
CA LEU A 717 1.23 -26.39 8.76
C LEU A 717 0.00 -25.80 9.47
N GLY A 718 -0.96 -25.27 8.71
CA GLY A 718 -2.18 -24.65 9.23
C GLY A 718 -3.00 -23.96 8.15
N PRO A 719 -4.03 -23.18 8.53
CA PRO A 719 -4.71 -22.30 7.60
C PRO A 719 -3.71 -21.31 6.97
N ILE A 720 -3.74 -21.15 5.67
CA ILE A 720 -2.75 -20.32 4.96
C ILE A 720 -2.71 -18.85 5.43
N THR A 721 -3.81 -18.33 5.98
CA THR A 721 -3.93 -16.95 6.46
C THR A 721 -3.26 -16.70 7.81
N GLU A 722 -2.88 -17.77 8.53
CA GLU A 722 -2.30 -17.69 9.86
C GLU A 722 -0.78 -17.90 9.84
N ASN A 723 -0.09 -17.27 10.78
CA ASN A 723 1.34 -17.54 10.97
C ASN A 723 1.53 -18.93 11.54
N SER A 724 2.53 -19.64 11.04
CA SER A 724 2.88 -20.99 11.50
C SER A 724 4.38 -21.07 11.81
N SER A 725 4.74 -21.89 12.81
CA SER A 725 6.15 -22.12 13.11
C SER A 725 6.69 -23.33 12.36
N TRP A 726 7.89 -23.21 11.84
CA TRP A 726 8.64 -24.33 11.27
C TRP A 726 8.82 -25.44 12.30
N SER A 727 8.75 -26.69 11.86
CA SER A 727 8.98 -27.86 12.70
C SER A 727 9.77 -28.95 11.95
N SER A 728 11.01 -29.14 12.34
CA SER A 728 11.87 -30.20 11.78
C SER A 728 11.32 -31.62 12.06
N ARG A 729 10.48 -31.78 13.09
CA ARG A 729 9.79 -33.06 13.37
C ARG A 729 8.55 -33.25 12.50
N GLY A 730 7.88 -32.15 12.15
CA GLY A 730 6.64 -32.19 11.37
C GLY A 730 6.85 -32.76 9.96
N ILE A 731 7.93 -32.32 9.29
CA ILE A 731 8.25 -32.78 7.93
C ILE A 731 8.48 -34.31 7.85
N ALA A 732 9.07 -34.89 8.88
CA ALA A 732 9.26 -36.34 8.97
C ALA A 732 7.90 -37.09 9.03
N GLY A 733 6.86 -36.43 9.57
CA GLY A 733 5.49 -36.97 9.57
C GLY A 733 4.90 -37.04 8.17
N VAL A 734 5.03 -35.95 7.42
CA VAL A 734 4.59 -35.86 6.04
C VAL A 734 5.38 -36.82 5.15
N TYR A 735 6.68 -36.90 5.28
CA TYR A 735 7.51 -37.86 4.53
C TYR A 735 7.07 -39.30 4.78
N ARG A 736 6.70 -39.69 6.03
CA ARG A 736 6.13 -41.00 6.32
C ARG A 736 4.78 -41.23 5.65
N PHE A 737 3.92 -40.20 5.57
CA PHE A 737 2.66 -40.29 4.84
C PHE A 737 2.91 -40.58 3.36
N LEU A 738 3.79 -39.83 2.69
CA LEU A 738 4.14 -40.03 1.31
C LEU A 738 4.71 -41.43 1.04
N ASN A 739 5.61 -41.91 1.92
CA ASN A 739 6.13 -43.27 1.83
C ASN A 739 5.05 -44.35 2.00
N ARG A 740 4.04 -44.13 2.84
CA ARG A 740 2.92 -45.09 3.01
C ARG A 740 2.07 -45.14 1.74
N LEU A 741 1.79 -43.96 1.15
CA LEU A 741 1.08 -43.89 -0.14
C LEU A 741 1.86 -44.63 -1.21
N TRP A 742 3.16 -44.33 -1.36
CA TRP A 742 4.04 -45.02 -2.27
C TRP A 742 3.99 -46.54 -2.10
N THR A 743 4.18 -47.02 -0.87
CA THR A 743 4.15 -48.45 -0.52
C THR A 743 2.82 -49.10 -0.86
N LEU A 744 1.69 -48.43 -0.65
CA LEU A 744 0.36 -48.97 -0.97
C LEU A 744 0.21 -49.28 -2.44
N VAL A 745 0.69 -48.37 -3.32
CA VAL A 745 0.66 -48.57 -4.77
C VAL A 745 1.59 -49.71 -5.20
N GLN A 746 2.80 -49.80 -4.61
CA GLN A 746 3.74 -50.90 -4.91
C GLN A 746 3.19 -52.27 -4.48
N GLU A 747 2.56 -52.34 -3.30
CA GLU A 747 1.96 -53.57 -2.81
C GLU A 747 0.79 -54.02 -3.69
N TYR A 748 0.00 -53.10 -4.21
CA TYR A 748 -1.05 -53.40 -5.18
C TYR A 748 -0.46 -53.98 -6.49
N ASP A 749 0.62 -53.35 -7.00
CA ASP A 749 1.23 -53.80 -8.27
C ASP A 749 1.78 -55.23 -8.16
N GLU A 750 2.45 -55.56 -7.06
CA GLU A 750 3.06 -56.86 -6.79
C GLU A 750 2.07 -57.93 -6.28
N SER A 751 0.81 -57.56 -5.94
CA SER A 751 -0.16 -58.43 -5.28
C SER A 751 -0.94 -59.31 -6.24
N ASP A 752 -1.52 -60.44 -5.69
CA ASP A 752 -2.66 -61.14 -6.30
C ASP A 752 -3.94 -60.29 -6.12
N LYS A 753 -4.67 -60.06 -7.22
CA LYS A 753 -5.87 -59.19 -7.26
C LYS A 753 -7.17 -60.01 -7.21
N SER A 754 -7.14 -61.24 -6.66
CA SER A 754 -8.27 -62.17 -6.63
C SER A 754 -9.21 -61.98 -5.43
N ALA A 755 -8.87 -61.06 -4.49
CA ALA A 755 -9.63 -60.89 -3.28
C ALA A 755 -11.03 -60.28 -3.53
N GLN A 756 -12.00 -60.72 -2.71
CA GLN A 756 -13.33 -60.09 -2.66
C GLN A 756 -13.31 -58.98 -1.59
N VAL A 757 -13.27 -57.73 -2.02
CA VAL A 757 -13.26 -56.57 -1.12
C VAL A 757 -14.64 -55.90 -1.10
N ASN A 758 -14.91 -55.14 -0.06
CA ASN A 758 -16.12 -54.33 0.04
C ASN A 758 -16.05 -53.12 -0.94
N LEU A 759 -16.48 -53.36 -2.19
CA LEU A 759 -16.44 -52.35 -3.27
C LEU A 759 -17.27 -51.12 -2.95
N LYS A 760 -18.42 -51.25 -2.29
CA LYS A 760 -19.25 -50.11 -1.89
C LYS A 760 -18.49 -49.19 -0.93
N LYS A 761 -17.73 -49.77 0.00
CA LYS A 761 -16.94 -49.03 0.93
C LYS A 761 -15.74 -48.36 0.27
N LEU A 762 -15.06 -49.05 -0.64
CA LEU A 762 -13.96 -48.51 -1.42
C LEU A 762 -14.41 -47.28 -2.26
N ASP A 763 -15.51 -47.42 -3.00
CA ASP A 763 -16.11 -46.37 -3.81
C ASP A 763 -16.53 -45.17 -2.95
N SER A 764 -17.21 -45.43 -1.83
CA SER A 764 -17.68 -44.40 -0.93
C SER A 764 -16.53 -43.56 -0.34
N LEU A 765 -15.45 -44.21 0.13
CA LEU A 765 -14.26 -43.56 0.63
C LEU A 765 -13.60 -42.70 -0.45
N THR A 766 -13.49 -43.25 -1.66
CA THR A 766 -12.86 -42.55 -2.79
C THR A 766 -13.65 -41.30 -3.18
N HIS A 767 -14.98 -41.43 -3.42
CA HIS A 767 -15.81 -40.28 -3.80
C HIS A 767 -15.93 -39.23 -2.71
N ALA A 768 -15.98 -39.60 -1.42
CA ALA A 768 -15.96 -38.69 -0.31
C ALA A 768 -14.64 -37.91 -0.25
N THR A 769 -13.51 -38.55 -0.56
CA THR A 769 -12.19 -37.91 -0.58
C THR A 769 -12.06 -36.96 -1.77
N ILE A 770 -12.52 -37.35 -2.98
CA ILE A 770 -12.54 -36.46 -4.14
C ILE A 770 -13.27 -35.16 -3.79
N LYS A 771 -14.51 -35.30 -3.29
CA LYS A 771 -15.33 -34.13 -2.90
C LYS A 771 -14.61 -33.24 -1.90
N LYS A 772 -14.10 -33.83 -0.83
CA LYS A 772 -13.44 -33.10 0.26
C LYS A 772 -12.18 -32.38 -0.20
N VAL A 773 -11.31 -33.04 -0.94
CA VAL A 773 -10.07 -32.45 -1.47
C VAL A 773 -10.36 -31.35 -2.48
N THR A 774 -11.32 -31.57 -3.39
CA THR A 774 -11.74 -30.58 -4.38
C THR A 774 -12.28 -29.32 -3.71
N ASP A 775 -13.23 -29.46 -2.77
CA ASP A 775 -13.82 -28.34 -2.03
C ASP A 775 -12.76 -27.58 -1.23
N ASP A 776 -11.81 -28.29 -0.62
CA ASP A 776 -10.76 -27.67 0.18
C ASP A 776 -9.74 -26.90 -0.67
N ILE A 777 -9.37 -27.39 -1.85
CA ILE A 777 -8.49 -26.66 -2.78
C ILE A 777 -9.17 -25.36 -3.26
N TYR A 778 -10.46 -25.40 -3.62
CA TYR A 778 -11.21 -24.19 -4.00
C TYR A 778 -11.25 -23.15 -2.87
N ARG A 779 -11.30 -23.59 -1.60
CA ARG A 779 -11.29 -22.74 -0.42
C ARG A 779 -9.90 -22.40 0.08
N LEU A 780 -8.85 -22.91 -0.57
CA LEU A 780 -7.45 -22.80 -0.14
C LEU A 780 -7.18 -23.36 1.27
N SER A 781 -7.96 -24.37 1.66
CA SER A 781 -7.83 -25.08 2.93
C SER A 781 -6.93 -26.32 2.76
N PHE A 782 -5.70 -26.10 2.32
CA PHE A 782 -4.78 -27.18 1.92
C PHE A 782 -4.44 -28.12 3.09
N ASN A 783 -4.35 -27.61 4.30
CA ASN A 783 -4.10 -28.42 5.49
C ASN A 783 -5.20 -29.45 5.72
N THR A 784 -6.47 -29.11 5.48
CA THR A 784 -7.58 -30.05 5.61
C THR A 784 -7.68 -31.00 4.41
N ALA A 785 -7.32 -30.54 3.21
CA ALA A 785 -7.19 -31.43 2.05
C ALA A 785 -6.14 -32.53 2.27
N ILE A 786 -4.95 -32.14 2.75
CA ILE A 786 -3.87 -33.08 3.05
C ILE A 786 -4.26 -34.01 4.21
N ALA A 787 -4.96 -33.52 5.24
CA ALA A 787 -5.50 -34.36 6.31
C ALA A 787 -6.47 -35.43 5.77
N ALA A 788 -7.38 -35.01 4.86
CA ALA A 788 -8.32 -35.93 4.22
C ALA A 788 -7.59 -37.03 3.40
N LEU A 789 -6.52 -36.69 2.70
CA LEU A 789 -5.66 -37.65 2.00
C LEU A 789 -4.97 -38.61 2.97
N MET A 790 -4.48 -38.12 4.12
CA MET A 790 -3.89 -38.95 5.17
C MET A 790 -4.92 -39.94 5.78
N GLU A 791 -6.13 -39.44 6.04
CA GLU A 791 -7.26 -40.26 6.52
C GLU A 791 -7.64 -41.32 5.48
N HIS A 792 -7.77 -40.93 4.22
CA HIS A 792 -8.07 -41.87 3.12
C HIS A 792 -7.03 -42.97 2.99
N VAL A 793 -5.74 -42.66 3.05
CA VAL A 793 -4.67 -43.64 3.07
C VAL A 793 -4.79 -44.57 4.28
N ASN A 794 -5.11 -44.05 5.47
CA ASN A 794 -5.35 -44.91 6.67
C ASN A 794 -6.52 -45.86 6.47
N ASP A 795 -7.61 -45.43 5.86
CA ASP A 795 -8.79 -46.26 5.62
C ASP A 795 -8.53 -47.29 4.51
N LEU A 796 -7.79 -46.92 3.48
CA LEU A 796 -7.31 -47.89 2.48
C LEU A 796 -6.41 -48.98 3.10
N TYR A 797 -5.53 -48.63 4.05
CA TYR A 797 -4.73 -49.64 4.80
C TYR A 797 -5.57 -50.57 5.65
N LYS A 798 -6.69 -50.11 6.20
CA LYS A 798 -7.66 -51.01 6.90
C LYS A 798 -8.35 -51.92 5.89
N LEU A 799 -8.81 -51.36 4.78
CA LEU A 799 -9.52 -52.13 3.75
C LEU A 799 -8.60 -53.15 3.07
N LYS A 800 -7.31 -52.83 2.89
CA LYS A 800 -6.28 -53.70 2.34
C LYS A 800 -6.15 -55.03 3.11
N THR A 801 -6.54 -55.11 4.37
CA THR A 801 -6.54 -56.38 5.15
C THR A 801 -7.49 -57.43 4.52
N GLU A 802 -8.45 -57.03 3.70
CA GLU A 802 -9.33 -57.91 2.93
C GLU A 802 -8.66 -58.40 1.65
N GLY A 803 -7.46 -57.96 1.29
CA GLY A 803 -6.73 -58.22 0.04
C GLY A 803 -6.97 -57.14 -1.03
N PHE A 804 -6.47 -57.38 -2.22
CA PHE A 804 -6.65 -56.50 -3.37
C PHE A 804 -7.56 -57.12 -4.43
N SER A 805 -8.34 -56.29 -5.12
CA SER A 805 -9.14 -56.62 -6.28
C SER A 805 -8.81 -55.69 -7.46
N PRO A 806 -9.25 -56.00 -8.68
CA PRO A 806 -9.05 -55.10 -9.83
C PRO A 806 -9.62 -53.68 -9.63
N ALA A 807 -10.66 -53.50 -8.82
CA ALA A 807 -11.29 -52.22 -8.54
C ALA A 807 -10.36 -51.26 -7.75
N TRP A 808 -9.37 -51.77 -7.04
CA TRP A 808 -8.38 -50.97 -6.35
C TRP A 808 -7.57 -50.08 -7.31
N ARG A 809 -7.40 -50.51 -8.57
CA ARG A 809 -6.68 -49.72 -9.56
C ARG A 809 -7.26 -48.33 -9.71
N SER A 810 -8.57 -48.24 -9.95
CA SER A 810 -9.23 -46.93 -10.11
C SER A 810 -9.14 -46.09 -8.82
N ALA A 811 -9.27 -46.67 -7.64
CA ALA A 811 -9.15 -45.96 -6.39
C ALA A 811 -7.72 -45.42 -6.14
N LEU A 812 -6.69 -46.17 -6.55
CA LEU A 812 -5.29 -45.76 -6.43
C LEU A 812 -4.94 -44.69 -7.49
N GLU A 813 -5.42 -44.83 -8.71
CA GLU A 813 -5.29 -43.82 -9.77
C GLU A 813 -5.90 -42.47 -9.30
N THR A 814 -7.12 -42.54 -8.74
CA THR A 814 -7.78 -41.37 -8.13
C THR A 814 -6.94 -40.75 -6.99
N LEU A 815 -6.44 -41.57 -6.07
CA LEU A 815 -5.61 -41.11 -4.98
C LEU A 815 -4.34 -40.39 -5.48
N VAL A 816 -3.70 -40.94 -6.51
CA VAL A 816 -2.51 -40.35 -7.18
C VAL A 816 -2.86 -39.01 -7.82
N GLN A 817 -4.02 -38.90 -8.50
CA GLN A 817 -4.53 -37.64 -9.05
C GLN A 817 -4.77 -36.60 -7.95
N LEU A 818 -5.40 -36.98 -6.84
CA LEU A 818 -5.71 -36.05 -5.74
C LEU A 818 -4.46 -35.55 -5.01
N VAL A 819 -3.40 -36.37 -4.93
CA VAL A 819 -2.12 -35.98 -4.29
C VAL A 819 -1.25 -35.12 -5.20
N GLN A 820 -1.45 -35.16 -6.51
CA GLN A 820 -0.61 -34.52 -7.53
C GLN A 820 -0.36 -33.01 -7.24
N PRO A 821 -1.33 -32.15 -6.85
CA PRO A 821 -1.03 -30.74 -6.62
C PRO A 821 -0.06 -30.51 -5.44
N PHE A 822 -0.02 -31.42 -4.47
CA PHE A 822 0.79 -31.32 -3.25
C PHE A 822 2.16 -32.00 -3.40
N ALA A 823 2.20 -33.18 -4.01
CA ALA A 823 3.41 -34.00 -4.18
C ALA A 823 3.56 -34.47 -5.65
N PRO A 824 3.84 -33.52 -6.58
CA PRO A 824 3.73 -33.78 -8.01
C PRO A 824 4.74 -34.77 -8.55
N HIS A 825 5.97 -34.83 -8.01
CA HIS A 825 6.99 -35.74 -8.52
C HIS A 825 6.65 -37.21 -8.22
N MET A 826 6.27 -37.46 -6.98
CA MET A 826 5.85 -38.80 -6.57
C MET A 826 4.58 -39.25 -7.31
N ALA A 827 3.61 -38.35 -7.42
CA ALA A 827 2.35 -38.63 -8.12
C ALA A 827 2.61 -38.96 -9.61
N ALA A 828 3.43 -38.19 -10.29
CA ALA A 828 3.79 -38.44 -11.69
C ALA A 828 4.52 -39.78 -11.87
N GLU A 829 5.40 -40.16 -10.95
CA GLU A 829 6.09 -41.47 -11.00
C GLU A 829 5.13 -42.62 -10.77
N LEU A 830 4.23 -42.50 -9.77
CA LEU A 830 3.22 -43.52 -9.48
C LEU A 830 2.21 -43.68 -10.61
N TRP A 831 1.81 -42.58 -11.24
CA TRP A 831 0.93 -42.57 -12.42
C TRP A 831 1.53 -43.37 -13.58
N ARG A 832 2.83 -43.18 -13.84
CA ARG A 832 3.55 -43.95 -14.86
C ARG A 832 3.67 -45.42 -14.50
N GLN A 833 3.92 -45.74 -13.23
CA GLN A 833 4.00 -47.13 -12.75
C GLN A 833 2.63 -47.84 -12.83
N LEU A 834 1.53 -47.11 -12.71
CA LEU A 834 0.18 -47.63 -12.96
C LEU A 834 -0.12 -47.82 -14.42
N GLY A 835 0.87 -47.60 -15.34
CA GLY A 835 0.79 -47.91 -16.77
C GLY A 835 0.26 -46.77 -17.63
N HIS A 836 0.31 -45.55 -17.17
CA HIS A 836 -0.11 -44.38 -17.93
C HIS A 836 1.09 -43.61 -18.51
N ASP A 837 1.03 -43.26 -19.79
CA ASP A 837 2.06 -42.49 -20.50
C ASP A 837 1.75 -40.97 -20.49
N SER A 838 0.51 -40.60 -20.09
CA SER A 838 0.09 -39.20 -20.04
C SER A 838 0.75 -38.46 -18.90
N GLN A 839 1.04 -37.15 -19.11
CA GLN A 839 1.48 -36.27 -18.02
C GLN A 839 0.29 -35.97 -17.11
N LEU A 840 0.43 -36.28 -15.83
CA LEU A 840 -0.64 -36.23 -14.84
C LEU A 840 -1.25 -34.83 -14.65
N ASP A 841 -0.45 -33.78 -14.80
CA ASP A 841 -0.91 -32.37 -14.68
C ASP A 841 -1.99 -31.99 -15.72
N PHE A 842 -2.13 -32.75 -16.79
CA PHE A 842 -3.05 -32.51 -17.91
C PHE A 842 -4.10 -33.62 -18.07
N VAL A 843 -4.21 -34.49 -17.07
CA VAL A 843 -5.28 -35.47 -16.94
C VAL A 843 -6.44 -34.81 -16.21
N ASP A 844 -7.66 -35.03 -16.68
CA ASP A 844 -8.86 -34.43 -16.08
C ASP A 844 -8.98 -34.74 -14.58
N TRP A 845 -9.31 -33.74 -13.79
CA TRP A 845 -9.52 -33.90 -12.36
C TRP A 845 -10.69 -34.86 -12.11
N PRO A 846 -10.58 -35.78 -11.14
CA PRO A 846 -11.62 -36.79 -10.93
C PRO A 846 -12.93 -36.18 -10.42
N ASP A 847 -14.03 -36.59 -10.99
CA ASP A 847 -15.38 -36.21 -10.53
C ASP A 847 -15.84 -37.12 -9.40
N PHE A 848 -16.66 -36.55 -8.49
CA PHE A 848 -17.33 -37.34 -7.45
C PHE A 848 -18.80 -37.52 -7.74
N ASP A 849 -19.35 -38.63 -7.22
CA ASP A 849 -20.76 -38.95 -7.27
C ASP A 849 -21.33 -39.02 -5.87
N ASP A 850 -22.18 -38.04 -5.53
CA ASP A 850 -22.81 -37.93 -4.21
C ASP A 850 -23.65 -39.19 -3.86
N ALA A 851 -24.19 -39.93 -4.85
CA ALA A 851 -24.94 -41.16 -4.64
C ALA A 851 -24.07 -42.29 -4.12
N LYS A 852 -22.77 -42.25 -4.40
CA LYS A 852 -21.79 -43.25 -3.94
C LYS A 852 -21.23 -42.94 -2.57
N ILE A 853 -21.38 -41.67 -2.07
CA ILE A 853 -20.93 -41.28 -0.77
C ILE A 853 -21.89 -41.82 0.29
N MET A 854 -21.59 -43.01 0.81
CA MET A 854 -22.42 -43.64 1.85
C MET A 854 -22.31 -42.88 3.15
N GLN A 855 -23.41 -42.31 3.59
CA GLN A 855 -23.56 -41.79 4.95
C GLN A 855 -24.22 -42.85 5.86
N ASP A 856 -23.56 -43.98 6.05
CA ASP A 856 -24.09 -45.02 6.97
C ASP A 856 -24.15 -44.51 8.39
N THR A 857 -23.30 -43.60 8.76
CA THR A 857 -23.29 -42.91 10.07
C THR A 857 -23.02 -41.42 9.91
N MET A 858 -23.64 -40.61 10.78
CA MET A 858 -23.37 -39.21 10.93
C MET A 858 -22.80 -38.90 12.30
N THR A 859 -21.88 -37.97 12.42
CA THR A 859 -21.32 -37.53 13.70
C THR A 859 -22.22 -36.48 14.34
N ILE A 860 -22.83 -36.80 15.49
CA ILE A 860 -23.61 -35.84 16.29
C ILE A 860 -22.74 -35.34 17.44
N VAL A 861 -22.53 -34.04 17.53
CA VAL A 861 -21.83 -33.42 18.64
C VAL A 861 -22.80 -33.32 19.83
N VAL A 862 -22.41 -33.80 20.99
CA VAL A 862 -23.20 -33.69 22.21
C VAL A 862 -22.63 -32.62 23.15
N GLN A 863 -23.47 -31.63 23.43
CA GLN A 863 -23.14 -30.56 24.36
C GLN A 863 -23.98 -30.69 25.65
N VAL A 864 -23.36 -30.42 26.78
CA VAL A 864 -24.04 -30.26 28.07
C VAL A 864 -23.78 -28.84 28.57
N ASN A 865 -24.85 -28.04 28.75
CA ASN A 865 -24.78 -26.63 29.11
C ASN A 865 -23.80 -25.85 28.23
N GLY A 866 -23.91 -26.03 26.91
CA GLY A 866 -23.11 -25.32 25.88
C GLY A 866 -21.68 -25.84 25.66
N LYS A 867 -21.18 -26.79 26.49
CA LYS A 867 -19.82 -27.36 26.36
C LYS A 867 -19.88 -28.74 25.71
N VAL A 868 -19.08 -28.99 24.68
CA VAL A 868 -18.96 -30.28 23.98
C VAL A 868 -18.44 -31.34 24.97
N ARG A 869 -19.16 -32.49 25.05
CA ARG A 869 -18.84 -33.59 25.95
C ARG A 869 -18.63 -34.91 25.23
N ALA A 870 -19.27 -35.10 24.09
CA ALA A 870 -19.10 -36.33 23.27
C ALA A 870 -19.30 -36.01 21.77
N LYS A 871 -18.82 -36.93 20.95
CA LYS A 871 -19.14 -37.01 19.50
C LYS A 871 -19.67 -38.44 19.27
N LEU A 872 -20.94 -38.57 18.93
CA LEU A 872 -21.61 -39.85 18.69
C LEU A 872 -21.63 -40.16 17.20
N GLN A 873 -21.28 -41.37 16.83
CA GLN A 873 -21.52 -41.91 15.51
C GLN A 873 -22.91 -42.57 15.53
N VAL A 874 -23.83 -42.00 14.77
CA VAL A 874 -25.21 -42.51 14.70
C VAL A 874 -25.56 -42.84 13.26
N ALA A 875 -26.37 -43.85 13.01
CA ALA A 875 -26.85 -44.20 11.68
C ALA A 875 -27.60 -43.01 11.07
N THR A 876 -27.35 -42.70 9.79
CA THR A 876 -27.91 -41.50 9.09
C THR A 876 -29.45 -41.51 9.07
N GLY A 877 -30.08 -42.68 9.16
CA GLY A 877 -31.53 -42.88 9.27
C GLY A 877 -32.07 -43.02 10.67
N ALA A 878 -31.24 -42.78 11.74
CA ALA A 878 -31.70 -42.94 13.09
C ALA A 878 -32.74 -41.87 13.48
N SER A 879 -33.80 -42.28 14.16
CA SER A 879 -34.82 -41.37 14.65
C SER A 879 -34.26 -40.44 15.73
N GLU A 880 -34.82 -39.22 15.83
CA GLU A 880 -34.46 -38.25 16.84
C GLU A 880 -34.43 -38.82 18.24
N ASP A 881 -35.43 -39.60 18.59
CA ASP A 881 -35.53 -40.22 19.92
C ASP A 881 -34.36 -41.18 20.17
N LYS A 882 -33.98 -41.97 19.16
CA LYS A 882 -32.87 -42.90 19.28
C LYS A 882 -31.54 -42.17 19.43
N ILE A 883 -31.37 -41.03 18.71
CA ILE A 883 -30.16 -40.19 18.79
C ILE A 883 -30.09 -39.54 20.19
N LYS A 884 -31.22 -39.04 20.73
CA LYS A 884 -31.30 -38.50 22.10
C LYS A 884 -30.97 -39.55 23.14
N GLN A 885 -31.51 -40.76 22.96
CA GLN A 885 -31.26 -41.88 23.88
C GLN A 885 -29.78 -42.29 23.87
N LEU A 886 -29.15 -42.37 22.70
CA LEU A 886 -27.72 -42.66 22.59
C LEU A 886 -26.88 -41.55 23.24
N ALA A 887 -27.24 -40.29 23.07
CA ALA A 887 -26.54 -39.19 23.71
C ALA A 887 -26.60 -39.22 25.23
N LEU A 888 -27.76 -39.52 25.78
CA LEU A 888 -27.95 -39.65 27.23
C LEU A 888 -27.30 -40.93 27.81
N SER A 889 -27.11 -41.96 26.99
CA SER A 889 -26.48 -43.21 27.41
C SER A 889 -24.94 -43.22 27.29
N ASP A 890 -24.36 -42.20 26.65
CA ASP A 890 -22.89 -42.10 26.47
C ASP A 890 -22.20 -41.86 27.81
N GLU A 891 -21.18 -42.63 28.10
CA GLU A 891 -20.44 -42.58 29.38
C GLU A 891 -19.78 -41.23 29.63
N SER A 892 -19.33 -40.55 28.59
CA SER A 892 -18.73 -39.22 28.71
C SER A 892 -19.79 -38.14 29.02
N VAL A 893 -21.01 -38.34 28.55
CA VAL A 893 -22.15 -37.42 28.78
C VAL A 893 -22.76 -37.64 30.15
N LYS A 894 -22.95 -38.92 30.58
CA LYS A 894 -23.51 -39.28 31.90
C LYS A 894 -22.79 -38.64 33.06
N ARG A 895 -21.46 -38.48 32.95
CA ARG A 895 -20.66 -37.79 34.00
C ARG A 895 -21.10 -36.37 34.29
N TYR A 896 -21.77 -35.72 33.33
CA TYR A 896 -22.20 -34.31 33.42
C TYR A 896 -23.72 -34.18 33.54
N VAL A 897 -24.48 -35.25 33.30
CA VAL A 897 -25.95 -35.26 33.42
C VAL A 897 -26.33 -36.05 34.67
N VAL A 898 -26.45 -35.29 35.79
CA VAL A 898 -26.86 -35.86 37.08
C VAL A 898 -28.35 -35.56 37.25
N GLY A 899 -29.21 -36.60 37.10
CA GLY A 899 -30.69 -36.47 37.14
C GLY A 899 -31.33 -36.33 35.77
N GLU A 900 -32.60 -35.99 35.73
CA GLU A 900 -33.33 -35.75 34.47
C GLU A 900 -32.97 -34.38 33.88
N PRO A 901 -32.62 -34.32 32.59
CA PRO A 901 -32.30 -33.04 31.93
C PRO A 901 -33.55 -32.18 31.77
N LYS A 902 -33.44 -30.86 32.03
CA LYS A 902 -34.53 -29.91 31.82
C LYS A 902 -34.97 -29.84 30.36
N LYS A 903 -34.01 -29.97 29.43
CA LYS A 903 -34.28 -29.90 28.01
C LYS A 903 -33.22 -30.63 27.19
N VAL A 904 -33.64 -31.40 26.20
CA VAL A 904 -32.75 -32.00 25.19
C VAL A 904 -33.17 -31.52 23.81
N ILE A 905 -32.32 -30.71 23.21
CA ILE A 905 -32.56 -30.10 21.90
C ILE A 905 -31.71 -30.82 20.86
N TYR A 906 -32.33 -31.37 19.84
CA TYR A 906 -31.63 -31.95 18.68
C TYR A 906 -31.66 -31.02 17.49
N VAL A 907 -30.52 -30.64 16.98
CA VAL A 907 -30.38 -29.96 15.70
C VAL A 907 -30.02 -31.00 14.66
N LYS A 908 -30.94 -31.25 13.72
CA LYS A 908 -30.91 -32.35 12.77
C LYS A 908 -29.56 -32.44 12.06
N GLY A 909 -28.90 -33.63 12.23
CA GLY A 909 -27.63 -33.94 11.58
C GLY A 909 -26.40 -33.20 12.13
N LYS A 910 -26.52 -32.40 13.19
CA LYS A 910 -25.42 -31.55 13.68
C LYS A 910 -25.06 -31.74 15.13
N LEU A 911 -25.98 -31.48 16.03
CA LEU A 911 -25.69 -31.53 17.46
C LEU A 911 -26.90 -31.89 18.32
N ILE A 912 -26.62 -32.35 19.53
CA ILE A 912 -27.55 -32.40 20.67
C ILE A 912 -27.07 -31.46 21.75
N SER A 913 -27.95 -30.58 22.21
CA SER A 913 -27.69 -29.73 23.38
C SER A 913 -28.54 -30.19 24.54
N ILE A 914 -27.93 -30.59 25.64
CA ILE A 914 -28.54 -31.04 26.90
C ILE A 914 -28.40 -29.90 27.88
N VAL A 915 -29.55 -29.45 28.42
CA VAL A 915 -29.60 -28.44 29.46
C VAL A 915 -30.03 -29.13 30.78
N ILE A 916 -29.22 -28.95 31.79
CA ILE A 916 -29.43 -29.55 33.13
C ILE A 916 -30.01 -28.48 34.06
#